data_0d5dd4eca90e2184959d8aa40d0454a3
#
_entry.id   0d5dd4eca90e2184959d8aa40d0454a3
#
_cell.length_a   1.000
_cell.length_b   1.000
_cell.length_c   1.000
_cell.angle_alpha   90.00
_cell.angle_beta   90.00
_cell.angle_gamma   90.00
#
_symmetry.space_group_name_H-M   'P 1'
#
loop_
_entity.id
_entity.type
_entity.pdbx_description
1 polymer ?
#
loop_
_entity_poly.entity_id
_entity_poly.type
_entity_poly.pdbx_seq_one_letter_code
_entity_poly.pdbx_strand_id
1 'polypeptide(L)'
;MRRSFLLWVLVLGVVAQARAQAPATQFGFVFGSVAKVVQGTDTLAHAWAGGLNTPQFSTIDLDGDGRADLYAFDRQTARSYTFLNVAAASGTGRRWQYAPDYESLFPGDLSGWALLRDYDCDGRADLFTYANGGDIRVFRNVAGTGGRPSFVLANNQLSFPVANGFISNLNIGSYNTPAIQDVNGDGRLDILTYDFVGSTVLELYLNTSPGSCGGVSNFVQSTNYWGQVVTCPDCSSYQFAGATACRPYRIEHSAGHSILLLDLNGDGKLDLLDGRDNCPQLTRLLNGGTSTVDGLLTAGGASSAFPSAAAPVSLPVFPAPYSFDANFDGVPDLVVAPNMTDNTLDFVSMRRSIRLYQNGAASASAVPSFSLASDGFLQNDMLDVSEGSAPAFGDLDGDGLTDMLLANQADLVNGYYRASLYYYRNVGTAARPVFRLASDDYLGLAATAALMPSVKFESLRPALVDLNRDGALDLVYSVWNGTTNRLTYILNTAAASQPASFSTARASYFKPQGAAGSGVLPARQGDTPCFFDIDGDGYVDLLLGTNDTQEAGGSLRYFRNQGPAAGGNVDNLFVLANANYGQLLDNGSRPPYLAPAVADFNGDGKPDLLTLSGRGTVMLYSDFRSQNGTFAGTNELFFNNFTSQYEPARLGKGFILRFAAAAADLNRDGRPELYVGTETGGLISYLGRNGTVLAARPAAAAALALSLYPNPAAQAATAETAQPTSVRLFDLAGRLVRGASPLARTHRLDLAGLAPGLYVVQATAADGTSTSQRLAVAP
;
A
#
# COMPACT_ATOMS: atom_id res chain seq x y z
N MET A 1 -5.72 -64.89 70.66
CA MET A 1 -4.67 -64.83 69.63
C MET A 1 -5.21 -64.05 68.44
N ARG A 2 -4.85 -62.76 68.33
CA ARG A 2 -5.29 -61.88 67.22
C ARG A 2 -4.10 -61.66 66.32
N ARG A 3 -4.26 -62.02 65.00
CA ARG A 3 -3.30 -61.70 63.95
C ARG A 3 -3.73 -60.41 63.28
N SER A 4 -2.88 -59.38 63.34
CA SER A 4 -3.03 -58.13 62.63
C SER A 4 -2.48 -58.29 61.20
N PHE A 5 -3.31 -57.98 60.19
CA PHE A 5 -2.88 -57.81 58.81
C PHE A 5 -2.50 -56.36 58.56
N LEU A 6 -1.26 -56.10 58.19
CA LEU A 6 -0.82 -54.82 57.63
C LEU A 6 -1.09 -54.79 56.13
N LEU A 7 -1.91 -53.85 55.70
CA LEU A 7 -2.11 -53.52 54.30
C LEU A 7 -1.04 -52.47 53.89
N TRP A 8 -0.20 -52.84 52.93
CA TRP A 8 0.69 -51.86 52.25
C TRP A 8 -0.09 -51.29 51.05
N VAL A 9 -0.37 -49.98 51.07
CA VAL A 9 -0.89 -49.24 49.92
C VAL A 9 0.29 -48.74 49.11
N LEU A 10 0.51 -49.29 47.95
CA LEU A 10 1.45 -48.78 46.97
C LEU A 10 0.82 -47.57 46.27
N VAL A 11 1.30 -46.38 46.56
CA VAL A 11 0.98 -45.14 45.80
C VAL A 11 1.88 -45.10 44.56
N LEU A 12 1.34 -45.49 43.42
CA LEU A 12 1.98 -45.22 42.12
C LEU A 12 1.83 -43.75 41.79
N GLY A 13 2.88 -42.99 42.04
CA GLY A 13 2.99 -41.63 41.53
C GLY A 13 3.19 -41.63 40.01
N VAL A 14 2.13 -41.30 39.29
CA VAL A 14 2.26 -40.98 37.85
C VAL A 14 2.96 -39.61 37.74
N VAL A 15 4.25 -39.63 37.49
CA VAL A 15 4.98 -38.43 37.04
C VAL A 15 4.54 -38.12 35.62
N ALA A 16 3.58 -37.26 35.43
CA ALA A 16 3.30 -36.64 34.15
C ALA A 16 4.52 -35.82 33.72
N GLN A 17 5.37 -36.39 32.88
CA GLN A 17 6.37 -35.58 32.17
C GLN A 17 5.60 -34.65 31.25
N ALA A 18 5.53 -33.37 31.62
CA ALA A 18 5.19 -32.33 30.69
C ALA A 18 6.25 -32.35 29.58
N ARG A 19 5.95 -33.01 28.46
CA ARG A 19 6.71 -32.82 27.25
C ARG A 19 6.57 -31.36 26.89
N ALA A 20 7.65 -30.61 26.96
CA ALA A 20 7.72 -29.30 26.34
C ALA A 20 7.31 -29.51 24.87
N GLN A 21 6.18 -28.97 24.48
CA GLN A 21 5.72 -28.98 23.09
C GLN A 21 6.81 -28.27 22.30
N ALA A 22 7.38 -28.95 21.31
CA ALA A 22 8.32 -28.30 20.40
C ALA A 22 7.68 -27.00 19.90
N PRO A 23 8.43 -25.91 19.86
CA PRO A 23 7.86 -24.65 19.36
C PRO A 23 7.31 -24.92 17.94
N ALA A 24 6.04 -24.51 17.74
CA ALA A 24 5.42 -24.65 16.43
C ALA A 24 6.25 -23.81 15.42
N THR A 25 6.63 -24.44 14.33
CA THR A 25 7.22 -23.70 13.20
C THR A 25 6.08 -23.00 12.48
N GLN A 26 6.12 -21.66 12.44
CA GLN A 26 5.18 -20.87 11.66
C GLN A 26 5.84 -20.57 10.31
N PHE A 27 5.12 -20.85 9.23
CA PHE A 27 5.51 -20.41 7.89
C PHE A 27 4.99 -18.98 7.64
N GLY A 28 5.73 -18.24 6.82
CA GLY A 28 5.32 -16.95 6.28
C GLY A 28 6.36 -16.40 5.31
N PHE A 29 6.29 -15.12 5.04
CA PHE A 29 7.08 -14.44 4.02
C PHE A 29 7.91 -13.31 4.62
N VAL A 30 9.04 -13.00 3.98
CA VAL A 30 9.85 -11.82 4.23
C VAL A 30 10.11 -11.11 2.91
N PHE A 31 10.10 -9.77 2.91
CA PHE A 31 10.45 -9.01 1.73
C PHE A 31 11.87 -9.35 1.25
N GLY A 32 12.01 -9.62 -0.03
CA GLY A 32 13.30 -9.96 -0.63
C GLY A 32 13.11 -10.55 -2.02
N SER A 33 14.18 -10.57 -2.81
CA SER A 33 14.16 -11.17 -4.14
C SER A 33 15.44 -11.92 -4.42
N VAL A 34 15.34 -13.04 -5.10
CA VAL A 34 16.45 -13.81 -5.65
C VAL A 34 16.88 -13.27 -7.03
N ALA A 35 16.01 -12.50 -7.68
CA ALA A 35 16.20 -12.03 -9.05
C ALA A 35 16.53 -10.54 -9.11
N LYS A 36 17.37 -10.18 -10.10
CA LYS A 36 17.60 -8.80 -10.54
C LYS A 36 16.77 -8.50 -11.77
N VAL A 37 16.48 -7.23 -12.00
CA VAL A 37 15.84 -6.75 -13.22
C VAL A 37 16.74 -5.74 -13.91
N VAL A 38 16.91 -5.90 -15.23
CA VAL A 38 17.71 -5.01 -16.08
C VAL A 38 16.83 -4.44 -17.17
N GLN A 39 16.87 -3.12 -17.32
CA GLN A 39 16.19 -2.39 -18.38
C GLN A 39 17.22 -1.56 -19.16
N GLY A 40 17.35 -1.81 -20.46
CA GLY A 40 18.48 -1.28 -21.20
C GLY A 40 19.81 -1.79 -20.68
N THR A 41 20.66 -0.88 -20.17
CA THR A 41 21.95 -1.18 -19.52
C THR A 41 21.89 -1.19 -18.00
N ASP A 42 20.80 -0.69 -17.41
CA ASP A 42 20.73 -0.37 -15.99
C ASP A 42 20.03 -1.48 -15.20
N THR A 43 20.58 -1.80 -14.05
CA THR A 43 19.94 -2.68 -13.07
C THR A 43 19.04 -1.85 -12.18
N LEU A 44 17.75 -2.16 -12.16
CA LEU A 44 16.77 -1.46 -11.35
C LEU A 44 17.06 -1.66 -9.85
N ALA A 45 17.27 -0.57 -9.12
CA ALA A 45 17.63 -0.62 -7.69
C ALA A 45 16.43 -1.02 -6.81
N HIS A 46 15.24 -0.70 -7.24
CA HIS A 46 13.97 -0.90 -6.51
C HIS A 46 12.97 -1.74 -7.32
N ALA A 47 13.45 -2.66 -8.16
CA ALA A 47 12.62 -3.45 -9.07
C ALA A 47 11.37 -4.05 -8.40
N TRP A 48 11.49 -4.44 -7.14
CA TRP A 48 10.47 -5.17 -6.38
C TRP A 48 9.75 -4.34 -5.31
N ALA A 49 9.72 -3.01 -5.46
CA ALA A 49 9.07 -2.12 -4.49
C ALA A 49 7.54 -2.01 -4.68
N GLY A 50 7.00 -2.44 -5.82
CA GLY A 50 5.57 -2.44 -6.08
C GLY A 50 5.05 -1.23 -6.87
N GLY A 51 5.93 -0.34 -7.37
CA GLY A 51 5.55 0.84 -8.16
C GLY A 51 5.02 2.02 -7.32
N LEU A 52 4.89 3.18 -7.95
CA LEU A 52 4.36 4.43 -7.37
C LEU A 52 3.54 5.17 -8.43
N ASN A 53 2.30 5.58 -8.12
CA ASN A 53 1.45 6.32 -9.05
C ASN A 53 1.19 7.75 -8.58
N THR A 54 0.77 7.92 -7.33
CA THR A 54 0.32 9.21 -6.77
C THR A 54 0.96 9.50 -5.42
N PRO A 55 2.30 9.46 -5.31
CA PRO A 55 2.99 9.61 -4.04
C PRO A 55 2.99 11.06 -3.54
N GLN A 56 2.79 11.22 -2.25
CA GLN A 56 2.98 12.44 -1.49
C GLN A 56 4.26 12.31 -0.67
N PHE A 57 5.23 13.20 -0.89
CA PHE A 57 6.56 13.06 -0.33
C PHE A 57 6.77 13.91 0.93
N SER A 58 7.49 13.35 1.88
CA SER A 58 8.01 14.03 3.07
C SER A 58 9.30 13.34 3.53
N THR A 59 10.06 14.02 4.39
CA THR A 59 11.29 13.45 4.96
C THR A 59 11.15 13.21 6.46
N ILE A 60 11.85 12.17 6.94
CA ILE A 60 11.86 11.74 8.34
C ILE A 60 13.11 10.89 8.59
N ASP A 61 13.68 10.94 9.77
CA ASP A 61 14.72 9.99 10.21
C ASP A 61 14.04 8.67 10.64
N LEU A 62 14.14 7.63 9.80
CA LEU A 62 13.47 6.35 10.02
C LEU A 62 14.29 5.39 10.90
N ASP A 63 15.62 5.41 10.77
CA ASP A 63 16.50 4.45 11.43
C ASP A 63 17.24 5.02 12.65
N GLY A 64 17.10 6.31 12.90
CA GLY A 64 17.69 7.02 14.05
C GLY A 64 19.16 7.38 13.81
N ASP A 65 19.60 7.50 12.57
CA ASP A 65 20.98 7.83 12.23
C ASP A 65 21.24 9.34 12.10
N GLY A 66 20.21 10.15 12.28
CA GLY A 66 20.23 11.62 12.24
C GLY A 66 20.20 12.20 10.83
N ARG A 67 19.93 11.39 9.81
CA ARG A 67 19.75 11.83 8.41
C ARG A 67 18.29 11.76 8.00
N ALA A 68 17.94 12.63 7.08
CA ALA A 68 16.61 12.61 6.50
C ALA A 68 16.50 11.43 5.52
N ASP A 69 15.60 10.51 5.81
CA ASP A 69 15.10 9.45 4.95
C ASP A 69 13.85 9.93 4.22
N LEU A 70 13.38 9.16 3.23
CA LEU A 70 12.23 9.55 2.43
C LEU A 70 11.01 8.69 2.76
N TYR A 71 9.92 9.37 3.04
CA TYR A 71 8.58 8.81 3.17
C TYR A 71 7.75 9.22 1.95
N ALA A 72 7.03 8.26 1.37
CA ALA A 72 6.06 8.52 0.32
C ALA A 72 4.73 7.84 0.67
N PHE A 73 3.65 8.61 0.66
CA PHE A 73 2.29 8.10 0.81
C PHE A 73 1.62 8.06 -0.55
N ASP A 74 1.43 6.86 -1.11
CA ASP A 74 0.70 6.72 -2.36
C ASP A 74 -0.80 6.85 -2.11
N ARG A 75 -1.39 7.89 -2.68
CA ARG A 75 -2.78 8.27 -2.42
C ARG A 75 -3.78 7.30 -3.02
N GLN A 76 -3.49 6.75 -4.20
CA GLN A 76 -4.36 5.81 -4.91
C GLN A 76 -4.54 4.51 -4.10
N THR A 77 -3.48 4.05 -3.49
CA THR A 77 -3.47 2.79 -2.74
C THR A 77 -3.51 2.97 -1.23
N ALA A 78 -3.45 4.22 -0.74
CA ALA A 78 -3.31 4.55 0.68
C ALA A 78 -2.17 3.74 1.37
N ARG A 79 -1.07 3.54 0.64
CA ARG A 79 0.09 2.80 1.11
C ARG A 79 1.24 3.74 1.44
N SER A 80 1.89 3.48 2.57
CA SER A 80 3.14 4.12 2.96
C SER A 80 4.32 3.38 2.32
N TYR A 81 5.25 4.12 1.74
CA TYR A 81 6.54 3.63 1.24
C TYR A 81 7.65 4.34 1.99
N THR A 82 8.71 3.62 2.28
CA THR A 82 9.86 4.14 3.04
C THR A 82 11.17 3.82 2.32
N PHE A 83 12.05 4.83 2.25
CA PHE A 83 13.37 4.70 1.62
C PHE A 83 14.42 5.28 2.54
N LEU A 84 15.44 4.50 2.87
CA LEU A 84 16.57 4.96 3.65
C LEU A 84 17.57 5.73 2.78
N ASN A 85 18.13 6.77 3.35
CA ASN A 85 19.23 7.54 2.80
C ASN A 85 20.56 6.83 3.14
N VAL A 86 21.04 5.96 2.26
CA VAL A 86 22.23 5.14 2.49
C VAL A 86 23.41 5.55 1.60
N ALA A 87 24.61 5.16 1.99
CA ALA A 87 25.77 5.31 1.12
C ALA A 87 25.57 4.57 -0.22
N ALA A 88 26.01 5.16 -1.32
CA ALA A 88 26.03 4.49 -2.61
C ALA A 88 26.94 3.25 -2.55
N ALA A 89 26.59 2.23 -3.32
CA ALA A 89 27.36 0.98 -3.36
C ALA A 89 28.80 1.17 -3.90
N SER A 90 29.03 2.25 -4.64
CA SER A 90 30.35 2.66 -5.16
C SER A 90 30.46 4.19 -5.14
N GLY A 91 31.64 4.70 -4.82
CA GLY A 91 31.90 6.15 -4.71
C GLY A 91 31.56 6.74 -3.34
N THR A 92 31.51 8.08 -3.28
CA THR A 92 31.25 8.86 -2.05
C THR A 92 29.82 9.39 -1.97
N GLY A 93 28.97 9.06 -2.96
CA GLY A 93 27.58 9.54 -3.05
C GLY A 93 26.63 8.79 -2.11
N ARG A 94 25.38 9.23 -2.13
CA ARG A 94 24.28 8.62 -1.41
C ARG A 94 23.19 8.19 -2.39
N ARG A 95 22.26 7.34 -1.91
CA ARG A 95 21.12 6.87 -2.69
C ARG A 95 19.94 6.58 -1.77
N TRP A 96 18.76 6.64 -2.32
CA TRP A 96 17.56 6.10 -1.71
C TRP A 96 17.59 4.57 -1.80
N GLN A 97 17.26 3.89 -0.71
CA GLN A 97 17.11 2.44 -0.66
C GLN A 97 15.74 2.08 -0.11
N TYR A 98 14.93 1.40 -0.90
CA TYR A 98 13.63 0.92 -0.45
C TYR A 98 13.75 0.03 0.79
N ALA A 99 12.96 0.31 1.82
CA ALA A 99 13.06 -0.30 3.14
C ALA A 99 11.66 -0.56 3.74
N PRO A 100 10.93 -1.58 3.22
CA PRO A 100 9.51 -1.81 3.58
C PRO A 100 9.27 -2.19 5.05
N ASP A 101 10.27 -2.64 5.79
CA ASP A 101 10.13 -2.91 7.23
C ASP A 101 9.64 -1.67 7.99
N TYR A 102 10.07 -0.47 7.56
CA TYR A 102 9.68 0.80 8.19
C TYR A 102 8.25 1.24 7.87
N GLU A 103 7.61 0.71 6.83
CA GLU A 103 6.20 1.00 6.51
C GLU A 103 5.28 0.64 7.70
N SER A 104 5.67 -0.36 8.51
CA SER A 104 4.92 -0.80 9.68
C SER A 104 4.90 0.21 10.84
N LEU A 105 5.79 1.20 10.84
CA LEU A 105 5.85 2.23 11.89
C LEU A 105 4.72 3.26 11.74
N PHE A 106 4.15 3.41 10.54
CA PHE A 106 3.09 4.37 10.26
C PHE A 106 1.70 3.80 10.60
N PRO A 107 0.73 4.66 11.01
CA PRO A 107 -0.64 4.24 11.25
C PRO A 107 -1.23 3.53 10.03
N GLY A 108 -1.85 2.39 10.24
CA GLY A 108 -2.38 1.58 9.15
C GLY A 108 -3.75 2.05 8.61
N ASP A 109 -4.31 3.16 9.10
CA ASP A 109 -5.61 3.72 8.73
C ASP A 109 -5.50 5.07 8.00
N LEU A 110 -4.32 5.38 7.46
CA LEU A 110 -4.10 6.58 6.66
C LEU A 110 -4.95 6.55 5.39
N SER A 111 -5.42 7.71 4.96
CA SER A 111 -6.21 7.90 3.74
C SER A 111 -6.15 9.36 3.26
N GLY A 112 -6.55 9.61 2.01
CA GLY A 112 -6.60 10.95 1.42
C GLY A 112 -5.23 11.57 1.23
N TRP A 113 -4.61 12.07 2.27
CA TRP A 113 -3.26 12.64 2.24
C TRP A 113 -2.53 12.42 3.56
N ALA A 114 -1.19 12.45 3.51
CA ALA A 114 -0.31 12.32 4.67
C ALA A 114 0.97 13.14 4.46
N LEU A 115 1.24 14.08 5.36
CA LEU A 115 2.40 14.97 5.35
C LEU A 115 3.12 14.92 6.69
N LEU A 116 4.45 14.95 6.67
CA LEU A 116 5.28 14.94 7.87
C LEU A 116 5.86 16.35 8.11
N ARG A 117 5.63 16.88 9.31
CA ARG A 117 6.11 18.18 9.77
C ARG A 117 6.38 18.14 11.27
N ASP A 118 7.48 18.72 11.72
CA ASP A 118 7.81 18.85 13.15
C ASP A 118 7.04 20.02 13.75
N TYR A 119 5.92 19.75 14.45
CA TYR A 119 5.07 20.81 15.00
C TYR A 119 5.47 21.26 16.38
N ASP A 120 6.21 20.45 17.15
CA ASP A 120 6.61 20.77 18.52
C ASP A 120 8.11 21.07 18.66
N CYS A 121 8.83 21.14 17.54
CA CYS A 121 10.27 21.45 17.42
C CYS A 121 11.16 20.51 18.23
N ASP A 122 10.76 19.27 18.37
CA ASP A 122 11.57 18.27 19.04
C ASP A 122 12.59 17.58 18.10
N GLY A 123 12.64 18.02 16.85
CA GLY A 123 13.52 17.51 15.80
C GLY A 123 13.02 16.25 15.12
N ARG A 124 11.80 15.81 15.43
CA ARG A 124 11.15 14.63 14.82
C ARG A 124 9.92 15.07 14.04
N ALA A 125 9.85 14.64 12.80
CA ALA A 125 8.70 14.96 11.94
C ALA A 125 7.44 14.22 12.42
N ASP A 126 6.38 14.96 12.72
CA ASP A 126 5.06 14.50 13.12
C ASP A 126 4.17 14.29 11.90
N LEU A 127 3.12 13.48 12.03
CA LEU A 127 2.26 13.10 10.92
C LEU A 127 0.93 13.87 10.97
N PHE A 128 0.70 14.67 9.94
CA PHE A 128 -0.58 15.30 9.62
C PHE A 128 -1.26 14.48 8.53
N THR A 129 -2.54 14.19 8.71
CA THR A 129 -3.27 13.37 7.74
C THR A 129 -4.76 13.70 7.70
N TYR A 130 -5.39 13.33 6.60
CA TYR A 130 -6.83 13.40 6.43
C TYR A 130 -7.56 12.51 7.44
N ALA A 131 -8.66 12.99 7.97
CA ALA A 131 -9.64 12.22 8.71
C ALA A 131 -11.01 12.27 8.02
N ASN A 132 -11.86 11.29 8.31
CA ASN A 132 -13.20 11.21 7.72
C ASN A 132 -13.98 12.52 7.92
N GLY A 133 -14.61 13.00 6.83
CA GLY A 133 -15.40 14.25 6.85
C GLY A 133 -14.62 15.51 6.44
N GLY A 134 -13.34 15.38 6.09
CA GLY A 134 -12.48 16.50 5.67
C GLY A 134 -11.62 17.08 6.78
N ASP A 135 -11.65 16.48 7.97
CA ASP A 135 -10.89 16.95 9.13
C ASP A 135 -9.38 16.64 8.99
N ILE A 136 -8.57 17.34 9.78
CA ILE A 136 -7.13 17.08 9.92
C ILE A 136 -6.89 16.35 11.25
N ARG A 137 -6.24 15.21 11.15
CA ARG A 137 -5.76 14.42 12.29
C ARG A 137 -4.24 14.52 12.40
N VAL A 138 -3.73 14.63 13.62
CA VAL A 138 -2.30 14.78 13.89
C VAL A 138 -1.82 13.69 14.83
N PHE A 139 -0.73 13.02 14.44
CA PHE A 139 0.00 12.10 15.30
C PHE A 139 1.36 12.69 15.63
N ARG A 140 1.69 12.69 16.91
CA ARG A 140 3.02 13.04 17.39
C ARG A 140 3.98 11.88 17.17
N ASN A 141 5.16 12.18 16.66
CA ASN A 141 6.26 11.23 16.59
C ASN A 141 7.04 11.24 17.90
N VAL A 142 6.88 10.19 18.70
CA VAL A 142 7.66 10.00 19.91
C VAL A 142 8.81 9.03 19.63
N ALA A 143 9.94 9.20 20.35
CA ALA A 143 11.08 8.31 20.15
C ALA A 143 10.70 6.86 20.52
N GLY A 144 10.69 6.00 19.53
CA GLY A 144 10.53 4.56 19.71
C GLY A 144 11.84 3.85 20.05
N THR A 145 11.79 2.52 20.07
CA THR A 145 12.98 1.70 20.32
C THR A 145 14.03 1.90 19.22
N GLY A 146 15.26 2.22 19.62
CA GLY A 146 16.38 2.43 18.69
C GLY A 146 16.31 3.74 17.90
N GLY A 147 15.62 4.76 18.44
CA GLY A 147 15.51 6.08 17.78
C GLY A 147 14.48 6.15 16.65
N ARG A 148 13.81 5.04 16.32
CA ARG A 148 12.83 4.96 15.23
C ARG A 148 11.56 5.75 15.54
N PRO A 149 10.81 6.22 14.52
CA PRO A 149 9.52 6.85 14.71
C PRO A 149 8.51 5.97 15.44
N SER A 150 7.68 6.59 16.29
CA SER A 150 6.53 5.94 16.92
C SER A 150 5.41 6.97 17.01
N PHE A 151 4.34 6.78 16.28
CA PHE A 151 3.27 7.76 16.17
C PHE A 151 2.18 7.55 17.22
N VAL A 152 1.91 8.60 17.99
CA VAL A 152 0.85 8.64 19.01
C VAL A 152 -0.15 9.73 18.63
N LEU A 153 -1.45 9.43 18.68
CA LEU A 153 -2.48 10.42 18.34
C LEU A 153 -2.36 11.64 19.27
N ALA A 154 -2.07 12.81 18.69
CA ALA A 154 -1.97 14.08 19.38
C ALA A 154 -3.30 14.87 19.32
N ASN A 155 -3.91 14.92 18.13
CA ASN A 155 -5.21 15.53 17.94
C ASN A 155 -5.98 14.78 16.85
N ASN A 156 -7.21 14.38 17.16
CA ASN A 156 -8.04 13.65 16.20
C ASN A 156 -8.74 14.57 15.19
N GLN A 157 -8.84 15.89 15.52
CA GLN A 157 -9.63 16.82 14.72
C GLN A 157 -9.20 18.26 15.06
N LEU A 158 -8.43 18.88 14.18
CA LEU A 158 -8.06 20.28 14.37
C LEU A 158 -9.30 21.17 14.30
N SER A 159 -9.32 22.22 15.11
CA SER A 159 -10.47 23.12 15.22
C SER A 159 -10.05 24.56 15.49
N PHE A 160 -10.96 25.49 15.23
CA PHE A 160 -10.78 26.92 15.44
C PHE A 160 -12.07 27.57 15.91
N PRO A 161 -11.99 28.68 16.69
CA PRO A 161 -13.15 29.44 17.11
C PRO A 161 -13.76 30.21 15.93
N VAL A 162 -15.07 30.14 15.79
CA VAL A 162 -15.87 30.98 14.87
C VAL A 162 -16.65 32.03 15.65
N ALA A 163 -17.33 32.92 14.93
CA ALA A 163 -18.17 33.96 15.54
C ALA A 163 -19.15 33.38 16.57
N ASN A 164 -19.48 34.14 17.62
CA ASN A 164 -20.39 33.78 18.71
C ASN A 164 -19.93 32.66 19.65
N GLY A 165 -18.61 32.36 19.67
CA GLY A 165 -18.06 31.38 20.62
C GLY A 165 -18.25 29.93 20.25
N PHE A 166 -18.73 29.63 19.07
CA PHE A 166 -18.73 28.27 18.54
C PHE A 166 -17.33 27.84 18.09
N ILE A 167 -17.10 26.53 18.12
CA ILE A 167 -15.87 25.90 17.58
C ILE A 167 -16.25 25.19 16.30
N SER A 168 -15.50 25.43 15.23
CA SER A 168 -15.61 24.74 13.94
C SER A 168 -14.37 23.84 13.73
N ASN A 169 -14.56 22.76 12.99
CA ASN A 169 -13.44 21.94 12.54
C ASN A 169 -12.70 22.64 11.42
N LEU A 170 -11.37 22.50 11.42
CA LEU A 170 -10.53 22.88 10.31
C LEU A 170 -10.66 21.78 9.24
N ASN A 171 -11.48 22.07 8.22
CA ASN A 171 -11.91 21.10 7.24
C ASN A 171 -11.36 21.46 5.86
N ILE A 172 -10.62 20.54 5.23
CA ILE A 172 -9.95 20.79 3.94
C ILE A 172 -10.35 19.81 2.83
N GLY A 173 -11.21 18.85 3.13
CA GLY A 173 -11.59 17.82 2.16
C GLY A 173 -10.44 16.85 1.81
N SER A 174 -10.79 15.77 1.13
CA SER A 174 -9.83 14.74 0.73
C SER A 174 -9.06 15.10 -0.55
N TYR A 175 -9.58 15.99 -1.36
CA TYR A 175 -8.97 16.36 -2.66
C TYR A 175 -7.91 17.46 -2.53
N ASN A 176 -7.93 18.24 -1.45
CA ASN A 176 -6.95 19.27 -1.18
C ASN A 176 -5.74 18.70 -0.43
N THR A 177 -4.53 19.17 -0.78
CA THR A 177 -3.31 18.97 -0.01
C THR A 177 -2.85 20.34 0.50
N PRO A 178 -2.91 20.59 1.82
CA PRO A 178 -2.60 21.91 2.39
C PRO A 178 -1.09 22.19 2.42
N ALA A 179 -0.72 23.45 2.50
CA ALA A 179 0.60 23.86 2.98
C ALA A 179 0.56 23.96 4.51
N ILE A 180 1.46 23.20 5.17
CA ILE A 180 1.64 23.21 6.63
C ILE A 180 3.04 23.75 6.90
N GLN A 181 3.14 25.01 7.29
CA GLN A 181 4.39 25.75 7.38
C GLN A 181 4.20 27.00 8.25
N ASP A 182 5.29 27.50 8.85
CA ASP A 182 5.29 28.80 9.53
C ASP A 182 5.15 29.92 8.47
N VAL A 183 3.93 30.45 8.35
CA VAL A 183 3.61 31.50 7.35
C VAL A 183 3.91 32.91 7.88
N ASN A 184 3.81 33.11 9.19
CA ASN A 184 3.93 34.42 9.83
C ASN A 184 5.32 34.69 10.46
N GLY A 185 6.20 33.67 10.51
CA GLY A 185 7.55 33.76 11.05
C GLY A 185 7.62 33.72 12.58
N ASP A 186 6.58 33.14 13.24
CA ASP A 186 6.52 33.07 14.71
C ASP A 186 7.05 31.72 15.28
N GLY A 187 7.52 30.83 14.41
CA GLY A 187 8.10 29.53 14.74
C GLY A 187 7.06 28.42 14.93
N ARG A 188 5.77 28.68 14.69
CA ARG A 188 4.70 27.70 14.76
C ARG A 188 4.20 27.34 13.37
N LEU A 189 3.81 26.07 13.18
CA LEU A 189 3.26 25.64 11.90
C LEU A 189 1.82 26.12 11.75
N ASP A 190 1.58 26.95 10.73
CA ASP A 190 0.27 27.40 10.28
C ASP A 190 -0.27 26.49 9.19
N ILE A 191 -1.54 26.66 8.82
CA ILE A 191 -2.19 25.90 7.76
C ILE A 191 -2.79 26.85 6.74
N LEU A 192 -2.30 26.78 5.51
CA LEU A 192 -2.89 27.44 4.35
C LEU A 192 -3.55 26.36 3.48
N THR A 193 -4.81 26.57 3.13
CA THR A 193 -5.59 25.63 2.31
C THR A 193 -6.63 26.36 1.48
N TYR A 194 -7.15 25.68 0.45
CA TYR A 194 -8.36 26.15 -0.22
C TYR A 194 -9.62 25.85 0.61
N ASP A 195 -10.64 26.72 0.46
CA ASP A 195 -11.91 26.57 1.15
C ASP A 195 -12.57 25.21 0.87
N PHE A 196 -13.19 24.64 1.90
CA PHE A 196 -13.76 23.28 1.83
C PHE A 196 -14.93 23.17 0.83
N VAL A 197 -15.72 24.22 0.68
CA VAL A 197 -16.99 24.17 -0.09
C VAL A 197 -16.76 24.38 -1.58
N GLY A 198 -15.96 25.37 -1.96
CA GLY A 198 -15.80 25.80 -3.35
C GLY A 198 -14.43 25.50 -3.93
N SER A 199 -13.41 25.33 -3.09
CA SER A 199 -12.00 25.25 -3.47
C SER A 199 -11.59 26.40 -4.42
N THR A 200 -12.06 27.62 -4.10
CA THR A 200 -11.86 28.80 -4.95
C THR A 200 -11.03 29.89 -4.30
N VAL A 201 -11.00 29.95 -2.98
CA VAL A 201 -10.27 30.95 -2.21
C VAL A 201 -9.34 30.28 -1.20
N LEU A 202 -8.25 30.94 -0.87
CA LEU A 202 -7.29 30.47 0.11
C LEU A 202 -7.67 30.98 1.51
N GLU A 203 -7.66 30.06 2.47
CA GLU A 203 -7.90 30.31 3.90
C GLU A 203 -6.62 30.07 4.69
N LEU A 204 -6.25 31.02 5.55
CA LEU A 204 -5.09 30.91 6.42
C LEU A 204 -5.54 30.73 7.87
N TYR A 205 -5.05 29.67 8.48
CA TYR A 205 -5.24 29.36 9.89
C TYR A 205 -3.91 29.46 10.64
N LEU A 206 -3.78 30.49 11.47
CA LEU A 206 -2.61 30.71 12.31
C LEU A 206 -2.67 29.84 13.56
N ASN A 207 -1.56 29.20 13.90
CA ASN A 207 -1.42 28.42 15.09
C ASN A 207 -1.13 29.31 16.32
N THR A 208 -2.06 29.36 17.24
CA THR A 208 -1.95 30.13 18.49
C THR A 208 -1.77 29.25 19.72
N SER A 209 -1.39 28.00 19.52
CA SER A 209 -1.13 27.07 20.63
C SER A 209 0.00 27.57 21.51
N PRO A 210 -0.05 27.34 22.84
CA PRO A 210 0.98 27.82 23.75
C PRO A 210 2.32 27.09 23.55
N GLY A 211 3.42 27.77 23.83
CA GLY A 211 4.79 27.27 23.67
C GLY A 211 5.54 27.96 22.51
N SER A 212 6.87 27.82 22.49
CA SER A 212 7.74 28.47 21.48
C SER A 212 7.48 27.91 20.06
N CYS A 213 7.22 26.62 19.94
CA CYS A 213 6.87 25.96 18.67
C CYS A 213 5.37 25.67 18.60
N GLY A 214 4.62 26.02 19.64
CA GLY A 214 3.20 25.79 19.71
C GLY A 214 2.84 24.33 20.00
N GLY A 215 1.72 23.92 19.46
CA GLY A 215 1.15 22.58 19.53
C GLY A 215 0.11 22.45 18.43
N VAL A 216 -0.84 21.57 18.60
CA VAL A 216 -1.94 21.37 17.62
C VAL A 216 -3.31 21.52 18.28
N SER A 217 -3.40 22.38 19.34
CA SER A 217 -4.62 22.53 20.12
C SER A 217 -5.44 23.76 19.73
N ASN A 218 -4.81 24.85 19.25
CA ASN A 218 -5.46 26.13 19.02
C ASN A 218 -5.05 26.73 17.68
N PHE A 219 -6.02 26.89 16.81
CA PHE A 219 -5.88 27.62 15.54
C PHE A 219 -6.87 28.78 15.50
N VAL A 220 -6.55 29.82 14.74
CA VAL A 220 -7.44 30.95 14.49
C VAL A 220 -7.43 31.23 12.99
N GLN A 221 -8.60 31.31 12.37
CA GLN A 221 -8.71 31.75 10.98
C GLN A 221 -8.31 33.23 10.90
N SER A 222 -7.12 33.49 10.38
CA SER A 222 -6.59 34.83 10.19
C SER A 222 -7.29 35.54 9.03
N THR A 223 -7.50 34.82 7.95
CA THR A 223 -8.24 35.32 6.77
C THR A 223 -8.88 34.13 6.02
N ASN A 224 -10.00 34.38 5.42
CA ASN A 224 -10.65 33.49 4.46
C ASN A 224 -10.45 33.94 3.00
N TYR A 225 -9.47 34.82 2.76
CA TYR A 225 -9.17 35.36 1.43
C TYR A 225 -7.67 35.69 1.32
N TRP A 226 -6.79 34.73 1.69
CA TRP A 226 -5.36 34.91 1.60
C TRP A 226 -4.90 35.09 0.14
N GLY A 227 -3.93 35.96 -0.07
CA GLY A 227 -3.43 36.27 -1.40
C GLY A 227 -4.36 37.12 -2.25
N GLN A 228 -5.55 37.46 -1.79
CA GLN A 228 -6.58 38.23 -2.48
C GLN A 228 -6.86 37.75 -3.91
N VAL A 229 -6.89 36.43 -4.07
CA VAL A 229 -7.07 35.73 -5.35
C VAL A 229 -8.23 34.77 -5.30
N VAL A 230 -8.96 34.66 -6.42
CA VAL A 230 -9.99 33.65 -6.64
C VAL A 230 -9.56 32.78 -7.81
N THR A 231 -9.64 31.46 -7.65
CA THR A 231 -9.39 30.51 -8.74
C THR A 231 -10.55 30.48 -9.71
N CYS A 232 -10.30 30.68 -10.99
CA CYS A 232 -11.31 30.64 -12.05
C CYS A 232 -11.47 29.20 -12.59
N PRO A 233 -12.58 28.91 -13.35
CA PRO A 233 -12.83 27.57 -13.90
C PRO A 233 -11.73 27.03 -14.82
N ASP A 234 -11.16 27.90 -15.67
CA ASP A 234 -10.12 27.49 -16.62
C ASP A 234 -8.78 27.23 -15.92
N CYS A 235 -8.01 26.30 -16.42
CA CYS A 235 -6.67 25.97 -15.88
C CYS A 235 -5.75 27.21 -15.87
N SER A 236 -4.96 27.36 -14.79
CA SER A 236 -4.02 28.49 -14.61
C SER A 236 -4.67 29.87 -14.72
N SER A 237 -5.98 29.98 -14.49
CA SER A 237 -6.75 31.20 -14.55
C SER A 237 -7.18 31.66 -13.16
N TYR A 238 -6.88 32.90 -12.82
CA TYR A 238 -7.13 33.50 -11.51
C TYR A 238 -7.70 34.91 -11.64
N GLN A 239 -8.61 35.27 -10.75
CA GLN A 239 -9.06 36.63 -10.56
C GLN A 239 -8.27 37.24 -9.41
N PHE A 240 -7.48 38.27 -9.68
CA PHE A 240 -6.70 39.02 -8.69
C PHE A 240 -7.51 40.22 -8.18
N ALA A 241 -7.09 40.80 -7.04
CA ALA A 241 -7.72 41.96 -6.44
C ALA A 241 -7.89 43.09 -7.47
N GLY A 242 -9.10 43.67 -7.56
CA GLY A 242 -9.42 44.74 -8.49
C GLY A 242 -9.63 44.34 -9.95
N ALA A 243 -9.55 43.03 -10.30
CA ALA A 243 -9.79 42.54 -11.64
C ALA A 243 -11.28 42.19 -11.89
N THR A 244 -11.63 42.02 -13.17
CA THR A 244 -12.96 41.57 -13.58
C THR A 244 -13.24 40.14 -13.06
N ALA A 245 -14.45 39.91 -12.54
CA ALA A 245 -14.84 38.61 -12.02
C ALA A 245 -14.72 37.49 -13.06
N CYS A 246 -14.31 36.30 -12.61
CA CYS A 246 -14.41 35.09 -13.42
C CYS A 246 -15.83 34.88 -13.96
N ARG A 247 -15.95 34.19 -15.08
CA ARG A 247 -17.28 33.78 -15.53
C ARG A 247 -17.96 32.93 -14.44
N PRO A 248 -19.29 33.06 -14.21
CA PRO A 248 -19.97 32.28 -13.18
C PRO A 248 -19.72 30.80 -13.37
N TYR A 249 -19.22 30.14 -12.33
CA TYR A 249 -18.99 28.70 -12.30
C TYR A 249 -20.33 27.99 -12.04
N ARG A 250 -20.65 26.98 -12.82
CA ARG A 250 -21.55 25.93 -12.35
C ARG A 250 -20.71 25.06 -11.42
N ILE A 251 -21.11 24.97 -10.17
CA ILE A 251 -20.48 24.09 -9.18
C ILE A 251 -20.68 22.64 -9.67
N GLU A 252 -19.73 22.14 -10.45
CA GLU A 252 -19.62 20.73 -10.82
C GLU A 252 -18.42 20.17 -10.04
N HIS A 253 -18.65 19.76 -8.80
CA HIS A 253 -17.66 19.22 -7.85
C HIS A 253 -16.50 20.17 -7.49
N SER A 254 -16.12 20.20 -6.20
CA SER A 254 -14.97 20.97 -5.73
C SER A 254 -13.69 20.47 -6.40
N ALA A 255 -13.06 21.31 -7.22
CA ALA A 255 -11.75 21.01 -7.79
C ALA A 255 -10.74 20.94 -6.64
N GLY A 256 -9.95 19.85 -6.55
CA GLY A 256 -8.88 19.74 -5.56
C GLY A 256 -7.69 20.61 -5.90
N HIS A 257 -6.96 21.04 -4.89
CA HIS A 257 -5.72 21.77 -5.01
C HIS A 257 -4.61 21.12 -4.20
N SER A 258 -3.39 21.15 -4.71
CA SER A 258 -2.18 20.80 -3.97
C SER A 258 -1.22 21.99 -4.00
N ILE A 259 -0.90 22.53 -2.83
CA ILE A 259 -0.16 23.79 -2.72
C ILE A 259 1.15 23.63 -1.96
N LEU A 260 2.16 24.41 -2.39
CA LEU A 260 3.45 24.53 -1.73
C LEU A 260 3.84 25.99 -1.66
N LEU A 261 4.36 26.40 -0.50
CA LEU A 261 4.87 27.75 -0.27
C LEU A 261 6.41 27.75 -0.28
N LEU A 262 7.00 28.59 -1.12
CA LEU A 262 8.46 28.80 -1.21
C LEU A 262 8.74 30.26 -1.54
N ASP A 263 9.87 30.81 -1.08
CA ASP A 263 10.40 32.08 -1.60
C ASP A 263 11.08 31.79 -2.96
N LEU A 264 10.36 32.07 -4.05
CA LEU A 264 10.81 31.75 -5.41
C LEU A 264 11.60 32.88 -6.09
N ASN A 265 11.56 34.07 -5.52
CA ASN A 265 12.19 35.28 -6.11
C ASN A 265 13.23 35.91 -5.20
N GLY A 266 13.42 35.46 -3.96
CA GLY A 266 14.40 35.96 -3.00
C GLY A 266 14.01 37.25 -2.30
N ASP A 267 12.70 37.56 -2.24
CA ASP A 267 12.21 38.78 -1.58
C ASP A 267 11.85 38.56 -0.10
N GLY A 268 12.06 37.33 0.40
CA GLY A 268 11.80 36.92 1.78
C GLY A 268 10.34 36.66 2.09
N LYS A 269 9.47 36.58 1.09
CA LYS A 269 8.06 36.22 1.24
C LYS A 269 7.78 34.88 0.63
N LEU A 270 6.78 34.19 1.17
CA LEU A 270 6.35 32.93 0.64
C LEU A 270 5.45 33.12 -0.58
N ASP A 271 5.93 32.67 -1.73
CA ASP A 271 5.18 32.55 -2.98
C ASP A 271 4.40 31.24 -3.01
N LEU A 272 3.40 31.14 -3.88
CA LEU A 272 2.55 29.98 -4.00
C LEU A 272 2.84 29.19 -5.28
N LEU A 273 3.06 27.90 -5.15
CA LEU A 273 2.90 26.91 -6.23
C LEU A 273 1.55 26.23 -6.06
N ASP A 274 0.69 26.31 -7.08
CA ASP A 274 -0.66 25.77 -7.09
C ASP A 274 -0.83 24.75 -8.20
N GLY A 275 -1.00 23.47 -7.82
CA GLY A 275 -1.40 22.38 -8.69
C GLY A 275 -2.88 22.10 -8.50
N ARG A 276 -3.61 21.95 -9.60
CA ARG A 276 -5.06 21.85 -9.59
C ARG A 276 -5.55 20.55 -10.25
N ASP A 277 -6.59 19.97 -9.68
CA ASP A 277 -7.33 18.86 -10.28
C ASP A 277 -7.80 19.22 -11.69
N ASN A 278 -7.80 18.23 -12.58
CA ASN A 278 -8.13 18.37 -14.01
C ASN A 278 -7.24 19.35 -14.80
N CYS A 279 -6.12 19.81 -14.24
CA CYS A 279 -5.16 20.69 -14.90
C CYS A 279 -3.77 20.04 -14.96
N PRO A 280 -3.07 20.10 -16.11
CA PRO A 280 -1.74 19.52 -16.24
C PRO A 280 -0.61 20.42 -15.75
N GLN A 281 -0.83 21.74 -15.60
CA GLN A 281 0.22 22.68 -15.25
C GLN A 281 0.26 22.95 -13.75
N LEU A 282 1.49 23.12 -13.23
CA LEU A 282 1.75 23.74 -11.94
C LEU A 282 1.89 25.26 -12.15
N THR A 283 1.08 26.05 -11.45
CA THR A 283 1.11 27.51 -11.58
C THR A 283 1.88 28.12 -10.43
N ARG A 284 2.86 28.99 -10.77
CA ARG A 284 3.52 29.86 -9.81
C ARG A 284 2.73 31.15 -9.66
N LEU A 285 2.56 31.61 -8.43
CA LEU A 285 1.93 32.89 -8.07
C LEU A 285 2.86 33.63 -7.09
N LEU A 286 3.50 34.73 -7.52
CA LEU A 286 4.40 35.51 -6.67
C LEU A 286 3.62 36.41 -5.71
N ASN A 287 4.08 36.46 -4.46
CA ASN A 287 3.52 37.28 -3.39
C ASN A 287 4.15 38.66 -3.37
N GLY A 288 3.45 39.66 -3.88
CA GLY A 288 3.85 41.08 -3.85
C GLY A 288 3.38 41.82 -2.60
N GLY A 289 2.84 41.17 -1.58
CA GLY A 289 2.33 41.77 -0.36
C GLY A 289 3.43 42.47 0.47
N THR A 290 3.02 43.31 1.41
CA THR A 290 3.94 43.99 2.34
C THR A 290 4.09 43.25 3.65
N SER A 291 3.28 42.23 3.91
CA SER A 291 3.23 41.38 5.12
C SER A 291 3.39 39.92 4.74
N THR A 292 4.06 39.15 5.59
CA THR A 292 4.13 37.68 5.47
C THR A 292 2.80 37.03 5.75
N VAL A 293 1.91 37.66 6.52
CA VAL A 293 0.60 37.11 6.92
C VAL A 293 -0.47 37.41 5.87
N ASP A 294 -0.48 38.64 5.33
CA ASP A 294 -1.48 39.05 4.35
C ASP A 294 -0.90 38.93 2.95
N GLY A 295 -0.90 37.73 2.40
CA GLY A 295 -0.45 37.51 1.04
C GLY A 295 -1.19 38.40 0.03
N LEU A 296 -0.49 38.91 -0.97
CA LEU A 296 -1.06 39.60 -2.12
C LEU A 296 -0.47 38.98 -3.40
N LEU A 297 -1.21 38.02 -3.98
CA LEU A 297 -0.82 37.43 -5.25
C LEU A 297 -1.21 38.36 -6.39
N THR A 298 -0.37 38.47 -7.42
CA THR A 298 -0.56 39.45 -8.50
C THR A 298 -0.54 38.78 -9.88
N ALA A 299 -1.28 39.35 -10.83
CA ALA A 299 -1.32 38.86 -12.21
C ALA A 299 0.08 38.87 -12.87
N GLY A 300 0.94 39.82 -12.56
CA GLY A 300 2.32 39.89 -13.07
C GLY A 300 3.23 38.80 -12.50
N GLY A 301 2.87 38.22 -11.34
CA GLY A 301 3.57 37.12 -10.70
C GLY A 301 3.10 35.73 -11.11
N ALA A 302 1.95 35.63 -11.79
CA ALA A 302 1.37 34.37 -12.21
C ALA A 302 2.07 33.81 -13.46
N SER A 303 2.41 32.51 -13.42
CA SER A 303 3.02 31.82 -14.56
C SER A 303 2.77 30.31 -14.52
N SER A 304 2.20 29.78 -15.58
CA SER A 304 2.11 28.32 -15.83
C SER A 304 3.34 27.75 -16.56
N ALA A 305 4.28 28.63 -16.95
CA ALA A 305 5.56 28.26 -17.55
C ALA A 305 6.67 28.06 -16.50
N PHE A 306 6.31 27.62 -15.30
CA PHE A 306 7.23 27.36 -14.19
C PHE A 306 7.81 25.94 -14.28
N PRO A 307 9.11 25.71 -13.97
CA PRO A 307 10.12 26.72 -13.58
C PRO A 307 10.65 27.53 -14.76
N SER A 308 10.50 27.07 -15.99
CA SER A 308 10.90 27.81 -17.18
C SER A 308 10.02 27.47 -18.37
N ALA A 309 9.96 28.36 -19.38
CA ALA A 309 9.20 28.12 -20.60
C ALA A 309 9.75 26.95 -21.44
N ALA A 310 11.03 26.60 -21.29
CA ALA A 310 11.66 25.49 -22.01
C ALA A 310 11.32 24.12 -21.42
N ALA A 311 11.08 24.06 -20.09
CA ALA A 311 10.75 22.83 -19.38
C ALA A 311 9.74 23.13 -18.25
N PRO A 312 8.50 23.51 -18.58
CA PRO A 312 7.49 23.76 -17.57
C PRO A 312 7.07 22.47 -16.87
N VAL A 313 6.61 22.57 -15.64
CA VAL A 313 5.92 21.45 -15.01
C VAL A 313 4.61 21.21 -15.76
N SER A 314 4.53 20.07 -16.40
CA SER A 314 3.31 19.59 -17.04
C SER A 314 3.20 18.10 -16.80
N LEU A 315 2.29 17.67 -15.94
CA LEU A 315 1.91 16.29 -15.71
C LEU A 315 0.64 15.98 -16.51
N PRO A 316 0.30 14.71 -16.70
CA PRO A 316 -0.97 14.36 -17.32
C PRO A 316 -2.16 15.03 -16.61
N VAL A 317 -2.13 15.07 -15.28
CA VAL A 317 -3.22 15.64 -14.46
C VAL A 317 -2.72 15.96 -13.05
N PHE A 318 -3.32 16.96 -12.41
CA PHE A 318 -3.22 17.32 -11.00
C PHE A 318 -1.79 17.26 -10.42
N PRO A 319 -0.89 18.14 -10.82
CA PRO A 319 0.48 18.18 -10.33
C PRO A 319 0.54 18.64 -8.86
N ALA A 320 1.10 17.81 -7.98
CA ALA A 320 1.36 18.16 -6.59
C ALA A 320 2.84 18.39 -6.35
N PRO A 321 3.24 19.58 -5.87
CA PRO A 321 4.63 19.94 -5.63
C PRO A 321 5.08 19.55 -4.21
N TYR A 322 6.33 19.06 -4.10
CA TYR A 322 7.01 18.73 -2.84
C TYR A 322 8.44 19.27 -2.89
N SER A 323 8.99 19.73 -1.76
CA SER A 323 10.36 20.25 -1.70
C SER A 323 11.16 19.53 -0.61
N PHE A 324 12.26 18.90 -1.01
CA PHE A 324 13.25 18.23 -0.16
C PHE A 324 14.54 18.01 -0.95
N ASP A 325 15.66 17.76 -0.27
CA ASP A 325 16.95 17.43 -0.88
C ASP A 325 16.88 16.00 -1.46
N ALA A 326 16.54 15.89 -2.75
CA ALA A 326 16.33 14.59 -3.42
C ALA A 326 17.64 13.98 -3.95
N ASN A 327 18.68 14.79 -4.14
CA ASN A 327 19.96 14.42 -4.73
C ASN A 327 21.12 14.41 -3.72
N PHE A 328 20.87 14.78 -2.45
CA PHE A 328 21.83 14.78 -1.34
C PHE A 328 22.93 15.85 -1.45
N ASP A 329 22.66 16.98 -2.08
CA ASP A 329 23.61 18.10 -2.21
C ASP A 329 23.42 19.17 -1.12
N GLY A 330 22.41 19.02 -0.27
CA GLY A 330 22.08 19.94 0.84
C GLY A 330 21.18 21.10 0.43
N VAL A 331 20.69 21.14 -0.81
CA VAL A 331 19.76 22.15 -1.32
C VAL A 331 18.42 21.50 -1.65
N PRO A 332 17.29 22.00 -1.14
CA PRO A 332 15.99 21.41 -1.45
C PRO A 332 15.65 21.49 -2.95
N ASP A 333 15.35 20.37 -3.53
CA ASP A 333 14.87 20.21 -4.89
C ASP A 333 13.34 20.38 -4.96
N LEU A 334 12.77 20.36 -6.18
CA LEU A 334 11.33 20.31 -6.41
C LEU A 334 10.97 18.94 -7.03
N VAL A 335 10.16 18.17 -6.34
CA VAL A 335 9.54 16.96 -6.86
C VAL A 335 8.08 17.22 -7.13
N VAL A 336 7.58 16.81 -8.29
CA VAL A 336 6.17 16.97 -8.66
C VAL A 336 5.59 15.62 -9.08
N ALA A 337 4.50 15.20 -8.43
CA ALA A 337 3.81 13.93 -8.67
C ALA A 337 2.31 14.16 -8.96
N PRO A 338 1.62 13.23 -9.65
CA PRO A 338 0.17 13.29 -9.76
C PRO A 338 -0.51 13.16 -8.39
N ASN A 339 -1.62 13.87 -8.17
CA ASN A 339 -2.36 13.84 -6.90
C ASN A 339 -3.80 13.33 -7.05
N MET A 340 -4.04 12.44 -7.99
CA MET A 340 -5.37 11.84 -8.21
C MET A 340 -5.62 10.65 -7.26
N THR A 341 -6.88 10.29 -7.09
CA THR A 341 -7.31 9.15 -6.27
C THR A 341 -7.47 7.87 -7.08
N ASP A 342 -7.77 7.99 -8.36
CA ASP A 342 -7.91 6.87 -9.30
C ASP A 342 -7.73 7.38 -10.74
N ASN A 343 -7.57 6.46 -11.69
CA ASN A 343 -7.36 6.74 -13.12
C ASN A 343 -8.57 6.27 -13.96
N THR A 344 -9.79 6.35 -13.43
CA THR A 344 -10.97 5.80 -14.10
C THR A 344 -11.57 6.71 -15.17
N LEU A 345 -11.33 8.01 -15.10
CA LEU A 345 -11.91 9.01 -15.99
C LEU A 345 -10.90 9.67 -16.93
N ASP A 346 -9.65 9.83 -16.48
CA ASP A 346 -8.67 10.65 -17.19
C ASP A 346 -7.78 9.87 -18.15
N PHE A 347 -7.68 8.54 -18.01
CA PHE A 347 -6.90 7.63 -18.87
C PHE A 347 -5.49 8.15 -19.15
N VAL A 348 -4.72 8.42 -18.10
CA VAL A 348 -3.35 8.92 -18.18
C VAL A 348 -2.34 7.81 -17.96
N SER A 349 -1.14 7.96 -18.54
CA SER A 349 -0.02 7.08 -18.20
C SER A 349 0.56 7.45 -16.85
N MET A 350 0.65 6.49 -15.93
CA MET A 350 1.29 6.67 -14.62
C MET A 350 2.79 6.35 -14.65
N ARG A 351 3.27 5.77 -15.73
CA ARG A 351 4.70 5.53 -15.92
C ARG A 351 5.43 6.85 -16.11
N ARG A 352 6.57 7.01 -15.41
CA ARG A 352 7.38 8.23 -15.49
C ARG A 352 6.55 9.50 -15.26
N SER A 353 5.68 9.45 -14.27
CA SER A 353 4.80 10.56 -13.90
C SER A 353 5.34 11.43 -12.78
N ILE A 354 6.39 10.98 -12.07
CA ILE A 354 7.01 11.71 -10.96
C ILE A 354 8.24 12.44 -11.46
N ARG A 355 8.20 13.76 -11.51
CA ARG A 355 9.27 14.59 -12.04
C ARG A 355 10.14 15.17 -10.94
N LEU A 356 11.47 15.09 -11.12
CA LEU A 356 12.45 15.76 -10.28
C LEU A 356 13.03 16.96 -11.03
N TYR A 357 12.89 18.13 -10.44
CA TYR A 357 13.56 19.35 -10.85
C TYR A 357 14.66 19.68 -9.83
N GLN A 358 15.90 19.48 -10.23
CA GLN A 358 17.06 19.77 -9.38
C GLN A 358 17.23 21.28 -9.20
N ASN A 359 17.50 21.68 -7.96
CA ASN A 359 17.79 23.06 -7.61
C ASN A 359 19.29 23.36 -7.71
N GLY A 360 19.68 24.13 -8.70
CA GLY A 360 21.07 24.55 -8.91
C GLY A 360 21.50 25.78 -8.09
N ALA A 361 20.76 26.17 -7.06
CA ALA A 361 21.12 27.27 -6.18
C ALA A 361 22.39 26.95 -5.37
N ALA A 362 23.15 27.98 -4.99
CA ALA A 362 24.41 27.83 -4.27
C ALA A 362 24.23 27.37 -2.80
N SER A 363 23.03 27.54 -2.23
CA SER A 363 22.67 27.12 -0.87
C SER A 363 21.16 27.05 -0.73
N ALA A 364 20.68 26.39 0.32
CA ALA A 364 19.25 26.28 0.63
C ALA A 364 18.55 27.64 0.87
N SER A 365 19.29 28.70 1.20
CA SER A 365 18.77 30.07 1.41
C SER A 365 18.90 30.96 0.18
N ALA A 366 19.48 30.50 -0.92
CA ALA A 366 19.57 31.24 -2.16
C ALA A 366 18.29 31.11 -2.99
N VAL A 367 18.07 32.02 -3.91
CA VAL A 367 16.93 31.95 -4.85
C VAL A 367 16.98 30.63 -5.62
N PRO A 368 15.93 29.84 -5.60
CA PRO A 368 15.94 28.53 -6.24
C PRO A 368 16.02 28.63 -7.77
N SER A 369 16.77 27.71 -8.36
CA SER A 369 16.97 27.61 -9.82
C SER A 369 16.72 26.18 -10.27
N PHE A 370 15.46 25.86 -10.57
CA PHE A 370 15.04 24.51 -10.89
C PHE A 370 15.25 24.13 -12.37
N SER A 371 15.82 22.95 -12.61
CA SER A 371 15.96 22.34 -13.93
C SER A 371 15.52 20.87 -13.92
N LEU A 372 14.82 20.41 -14.94
CA LEU A 372 14.36 19.01 -15.03
C LEU A 372 15.56 18.05 -15.05
N ALA A 373 15.66 17.19 -14.03
CA ALA A 373 16.70 16.19 -13.88
C ALA A 373 16.20 14.76 -14.15
N SER A 374 14.93 14.46 -13.83
CA SER A 374 14.32 13.15 -14.09
C SER A 374 12.82 13.28 -14.39
N ASP A 375 12.34 12.48 -15.32
CA ASP A 375 10.92 12.34 -15.63
C ASP A 375 10.24 11.14 -14.93
N GLY A 376 11.01 10.41 -14.11
CA GLY A 376 10.55 9.22 -13.38
C GLY A 376 11.33 9.04 -12.07
N PHE A 377 11.32 10.06 -11.17
CA PHE A 377 12.00 9.97 -9.89
C PHE A 377 11.51 8.75 -9.10
N LEU A 378 12.44 7.91 -8.65
CA LEU A 378 12.24 6.57 -8.08
C LEU A 378 11.62 5.55 -9.05
N GLN A 379 10.65 5.93 -9.90
CA GLN A 379 9.98 5.02 -10.84
C GLN A 379 10.94 4.43 -11.87
N ASN A 380 11.97 5.18 -12.30
CA ASN A 380 12.97 4.68 -13.24
C ASN A 380 13.82 3.51 -12.68
N ASP A 381 13.82 3.32 -11.35
CA ASP A 381 14.48 2.24 -10.64
C ASP A 381 13.54 1.09 -10.26
N MET A 382 12.25 1.15 -10.65
CA MET A 382 11.22 0.16 -10.33
C MET A 382 10.77 -0.61 -11.58
N LEU A 383 10.30 -1.85 -11.39
CA LEU A 383 9.39 -2.44 -12.36
C LEU A 383 8.10 -1.63 -12.34
N ASP A 384 7.74 -1.08 -13.49
CA ASP A 384 6.55 -0.23 -13.64
C ASP A 384 5.91 -0.46 -15.01
N VAL A 385 4.67 -0.94 -14.98
CA VAL A 385 3.82 -1.16 -16.17
C VAL A 385 2.57 -0.28 -16.15
N SER A 386 2.60 0.85 -15.46
CA SER A 386 1.56 1.84 -15.26
C SER A 386 0.55 1.46 -14.18
N GLU A 387 -0.33 0.50 -14.40
CA GLU A 387 -1.38 0.13 -13.44
C GLU A 387 -1.68 -1.36 -13.47
N GLY A 388 -1.99 -1.91 -12.29
CA GLY A 388 -2.58 -3.23 -12.13
C GLY A 388 -1.74 -4.37 -12.70
N SER A 389 -0.49 -4.50 -12.30
CA SER A 389 0.44 -5.51 -12.80
C SER A 389 0.00 -6.95 -12.49
N ALA A 390 0.30 -7.88 -13.41
CA ALA A 390 -0.01 -9.30 -13.27
C ALA A 390 1.11 -10.18 -13.86
N PRO A 391 1.91 -10.86 -13.00
CA PRO A 391 3.01 -11.71 -13.45
C PRO A 391 2.55 -13.14 -13.80
N ALA A 392 3.24 -13.76 -14.78
CA ALA A 392 3.23 -15.19 -15.03
C ALA A 392 4.65 -15.67 -15.35
N PHE A 393 5.01 -16.86 -14.93
CA PHE A 393 6.37 -17.38 -15.03
C PHE A 393 6.41 -18.68 -15.82
N GLY A 394 7.43 -18.87 -16.66
CA GLY A 394 7.67 -20.08 -17.44
C GLY A 394 8.87 -19.92 -18.36
N ASP A 395 9.48 -21.02 -18.78
CA ASP A 395 10.55 -21.03 -19.78
C ASP A 395 9.95 -20.82 -21.19
N LEU A 396 10.14 -19.62 -21.73
CA LEU A 396 9.58 -19.23 -23.02
C LEU A 396 10.57 -19.28 -24.18
N ASP A 397 11.87 -19.31 -23.92
CA ASP A 397 12.87 -19.41 -24.98
C ASP A 397 13.58 -20.77 -25.05
N GLY A 398 13.20 -21.71 -24.18
CA GLY A 398 13.66 -23.10 -24.21
C GLY A 398 15.08 -23.27 -23.69
N ASP A 399 15.63 -22.28 -22.96
CA ASP A 399 16.98 -22.34 -22.40
C ASP A 399 17.03 -23.02 -21.03
N GLY A 400 15.89 -23.41 -20.51
CA GLY A 400 15.70 -24.08 -19.22
C GLY A 400 15.68 -23.12 -18.04
N LEU A 401 15.70 -21.80 -18.21
CA LEU A 401 15.52 -20.81 -17.16
C LEU A 401 14.07 -20.28 -17.19
N THR A 402 13.55 -19.93 -16.02
CA THR A 402 12.20 -19.38 -15.93
C THR A 402 12.21 -17.92 -16.31
N ASP A 403 11.47 -17.56 -17.34
CA ASP A 403 11.20 -16.21 -17.80
C ASP A 403 9.97 -15.61 -17.09
N MET A 404 9.69 -14.32 -17.32
CA MET A 404 8.54 -13.63 -16.77
C MET A 404 7.75 -12.92 -17.89
N LEU A 405 6.46 -13.22 -17.95
CA LEU A 405 5.46 -12.33 -18.58
C LEU A 405 4.88 -11.42 -17.51
N LEU A 406 4.74 -10.14 -17.82
CA LEU A 406 4.14 -9.15 -16.94
C LEU A 406 3.09 -8.37 -17.72
N ALA A 407 1.83 -8.54 -17.34
CA ALA A 407 0.73 -7.78 -17.94
C ALA A 407 0.32 -6.61 -17.02
N ASN A 408 -0.50 -5.71 -17.54
CA ASN A 408 -1.04 -4.60 -16.79
C ASN A 408 -2.57 -4.46 -16.92
N GLN A 409 -3.14 -3.56 -16.12
CA GLN A 409 -4.53 -3.13 -16.27
C GLN A 409 -4.70 -2.39 -17.60
N ALA A 410 -3.92 -1.36 -17.80
CA ALA A 410 -3.78 -0.60 -19.04
C ALA A 410 -2.69 0.48 -18.93
N ASP A 411 -2.31 1.05 -20.06
CA ASP A 411 -1.49 2.24 -20.22
C ASP A 411 -1.88 2.95 -21.52
N LEU A 412 -1.40 4.16 -21.76
CA LEU A 412 -1.59 4.85 -23.02
C LEU A 412 -0.70 4.24 -24.11
N VAL A 413 -1.32 3.54 -25.05
CA VAL A 413 -0.66 2.97 -26.23
C VAL A 413 -1.22 3.63 -27.48
N ASN A 414 -0.39 4.39 -28.20
CA ASN A 414 -0.77 5.13 -29.39
C ASN A 414 -2.02 6.02 -29.19
N GLY A 415 -2.15 6.66 -28.02
CA GLY A 415 -3.27 7.52 -27.64
C GLY A 415 -4.54 6.78 -27.19
N TYR A 416 -4.48 5.47 -27.03
CA TYR A 416 -5.56 4.66 -26.48
C TYR A 416 -5.13 4.00 -25.17
N TYR A 417 -6.06 3.92 -24.21
CA TYR A 417 -5.84 3.24 -22.94
C TYR A 417 -6.02 1.73 -23.14
N ARG A 418 -4.91 0.97 -23.09
CA ARG A 418 -4.84 -0.45 -23.46
C ARG A 418 -3.90 -1.21 -22.54
N ALA A 419 -4.27 -2.46 -22.26
CA ALA A 419 -3.36 -3.39 -21.60
C ALA A 419 -2.26 -3.86 -22.54
N SER A 420 -1.08 -4.10 -22.00
CA SER A 420 0.10 -4.63 -22.68
C SER A 420 0.60 -5.89 -21.98
N LEU A 421 1.30 -6.73 -22.70
CA LEU A 421 1.99 -7.90 -22.20
C LEU A 421 3.50 -7.71 -22.39
N TYR A 422 4.23 -7.52 -21.29
CA TYR A 422 5.68 -7.37 -21.30
C TYR A 422 6.32 -8.76 -21.21
N TYR A 423 7.41 -8.96 -21.96
CA TYR A 423 8.22 -10.16 -21.86
C TYR A 423 9.59 -9.82 -21.30
N TYR A 424 9.93 -10.41 -20.15
CA TYR A 424 11.24 -10.33 -19.52
C TYR A 424 11.92 -11.69 -19.62
N ARG A 425 12.99 -11.76 -20.42
CA ARG A 425 13.81 -12.95 -20.54
C ARG A 425 14.74 -13.08 -19.34
N ASN A 426 14.91 -14.28 -18.80
CA ASN A 426 15.91 -14.56 -17.78
C ASN A 426 17.27 -14.83 -18.46
N VAL A 427 18.16 -13.86 -18.38
CA VAL A 427 19.53 -13.92 -18.93
C VAL A 427 20.60 -14.25 -17.88
N GLY A 428 20.16 -14.67 -16.69
CA GLY A 428 21.02 -15.03 -15.57
C GLY A 428 21.40 -16.50 -15.52
N THR A 429 21.29 -17.07 -14.32
CA THR A 429 21.45 -18.51 -14.07
C THR A 429 20.34 -18.98 -13.14
N ALA A 430 20.13 -20.30 -13.02
CA ALA A 430 19.15 -20.84 -12.09
C ALA A 430 19.35 -20.33 -10.64
N ALA A 431 20.57 -20.21 -10.15
CA ALA A 431 20.83 -19.71 -8.79
C ALA A 431 20.83 -18.16 -8.66
N ARG A 432 20.91 -17.44 -9.77
CA ARG A 432 20.94 -15.96 -9.80
C ARG A 432 20.18 -15.46 -11.03
N PRO A 433 18.87 -15.46 -10.99
CA PRO A 433 18.03 -14.99 -12.10
C PRO A 433 18.28 -13.51 -12.39
N VAL A 434 18.27 -13.15 -13.68
CA VAL A 434 18.36 -11.77 -14.14
C VAL A 434 17.36 -11.56 -15.26
N PHE A 435 16.29 -10.85 -14.98
CA PHE A 435 15.27 -10.52 -15.95
C PHE A 435 15.67 -9.31 -16.77
N ARG A 436 15.67 -9.46 -18.09
CA ARG A 436 15.90 -8.37 -19.06
C ARG A 436 14.68 -8.19 -19.91
N LEU A 437 14.20 -6.95 -20.03
CA LEU A 437 13.09 -6.62 -20.92
C LEU A 437 13.45 -6.96 -22.37
N ALA A 438 12.71 -7.89 -22.95
CA ALA A 438 12.83 -8.33 -24.33
C ALA A 438 11.75 -7.71 -25.25
N SER A 439 10.54 -7.46 -24.70
CA SER A 439 9.45 -6.81 -25.40
C SER A 439 8.51 -6.11 -24.39
N ASP A 440 8.04 -4.92 -24.72
CA ASP A 440 7.03 -4.16 -23.99
C ASP A 440 5.60 -4.35 -24.53
N ASP A 441 5.45 -5.05 -25.64
CA ASP A 441 4.17 -5.52 -26.21
C ASP A 441 4.37 -6.88 -26.87
N TYR A 442 4.55 -7.93 -26.03
CA TYR A 442 4.74 -9.29 -26.50
C TYR A 442 3.52 -9.74 -27.30
N LEU A 443 3.77 -10.33 -28.48
CA LEU A 443 2.77 -10.71 -29.49
C LEU A 443 2.01 -9.52 -30.12
N GLY A 444 2.36 -8.28 -29.87
CA GLY A 444 1.71 -7.10 -30.42
C GLY A 444 0.25 -6.95 -30.01
N LEU A 445 -0.11 -7.39 -28.79
CA LEU A 445 -1.51 -7.42 -28.33
C LEU A 445 -2.07 -6.00 -28.17
N ALA A 446 -1.32 -5.10 -27.54
CA ALA A 446 -1.74 -3.72 -27.34
C ALA A 446 -1.78 -2.93 -28.64
N ALA A 447 -0.77 -3.09 -29.49
CA ALA A 447 -0.72 -2.46 -30.81
C ALA A 447 -1.87 -2.92 -31.71
N THR A 448 -2.19 -4.23 -31.71
CA THR A 448 -3.33 -4.77 -32.47
C THR A 448 -4.66 -4.24 -31.93
N ALA A 449 -4.84 -4.19 -30.62
CA ALA A 449 -6.04 -3.63 -29.99
C ALA A 449 -6.20 -2.12 -30.29
N ALA A 450 -5.10 -1.36 -30.35
CA ALA A 450 -5.13 0.06 -30.66
C ALA A 450 -5.61 0.37 -32.10
N LEU A 451 -5.57 -0.59 -33.03
CA LEU A 451 -6.15 -0.45 -34.35
C LEU A 451 -7.68 -0.53 -34.37
N MET A 452 -8.29 -0.92 -33.24
CA MET A 452 -9.73 -1.03 -33.07
C MET A 452 -10.21 -0.10 -31.95
N PRO A 453 -10.30 1.22 -32.16
CA PRO A 453 -10.55 2.22 -31.10
C PRO A 453 -11.86 2.00 -30.32
N SER A 454 -12.87 1.41 -30.95
CA SER A 454 -14.18 1.13 -30.33
C SER A 454 -14.17 -0.10 -29.41
N VAL A 455 -13.10 -0.87 -29.41
CA VAL A 455 -12.96 -2.08 -28.56
C VAL A 455 -12.00 -1.78 -27.44
N LYS A 456 -12.45 -1.92 -26.19
CA LYS A 456 -11.57 -1.89 -25.03
C LYS A 456 -10.66 -3.12 -25.00
N PHE A 457 -9.49 -2.96 -24.42
CA PHE A 457 -8.54 -4.04 -24.18
C PHE A 457 -7.82 -3.74 -22.86
N GLU A 458 -8.42 -4.18 -21.77
CA GLU A 458 -8.04 -3.79 -20.40
C GLU A 458 -8.02 -5.00 -19.46
N SER A 459 -7.36 -4.90 -18.32
CA SER A 459 -7.33 -5.93 -17.28
C SER A 459 -6.74 -7.26 -17.78
N LEU A 460 -5.58 -7.20 -18.40
CA LEU A 460 -4.91 -8.41 -18.89
C LEU A 460 -4.31 -9.22 -17.74
N ARG A 461 -4.68 -10.51 -17.63
CA ARG A 461 -4.21 -11.44 -16.59
C ARG A 461 -3.66 -12.70 -17.24
N PRO A 462 -2.34 -12.85 -17.40
CA PRO A 462 -1.73 -14.00 -18.09
C PRO A 462 -1.56 -15.19 -17.16
N ALA A 463 -1.51 -16.39 -17.76
CA ALA A 463 -1.05 -17.62 -17.14
C ALA A 463 -0.34 -18.47 -18.21
N LEU A 464 0.67 -19.23 -17.78
CA LEU A 464 1.39 -20.20 -18.61
C LEU A 464 1.09 -21.60 -18.12
N VAL A 465 0.60 -22.48 -18.99
CA VAL A 465 0.14 -23.81 -18.63
C VAL A 465 0.15 -24.73 -19.85
N ASP A 466 0.53 -25.99 -19.67
CA ASP A 466 0.43 -27.03 -20.73
C ASP A 466 -0.99 -27.58 -20.75
N LEU A 467 -1.85 -27.03 -21.64
CA LEU A 467 -3.28 -27.39 -21.74
C LEU A 467 -3.52 -28.71 -22.48
N ASN A 468 -2.68 -28.98 -23.47
CA ASN A 468 -2.85 -30.12 -24.37
C ASN A 468 -1.94 -31.30 -24.03
N ARG A 469 -1.07 -31.13 -23.01
CA ARG A 469 -0.12 -32.13 -22.50
C ARG A 469 0.93 -32.56 -23.53
N ASP A 470 1.40 -31.62 -24.35
CA ASP A 470 2.49 -31.85 -25.29
C ASP A 470 3.87 -31.51 -24.72
N GLY A 471 3.91 -31.04 -23.46
CA GLY A 471 5.10 -30.64 -22.71
C GLY A 471 5.57 -29.20 -22.99
N ALA A 472 4.88 -28.45 -23.83
CA ALA A 472 5.13 -27.04 -24.07
C ALA A 472 4.10 -26.18 -23.34
N LEU A 473 4.54 -25.06 -22.75
CA LEU A 473 3.63 -24.13 -22.08
C LEU A 473 2.81 -23.35 -23.09
N ASP A 474 1.49 -23.40 -22.93
CA ASP A 474 0.53 -22.59 -23.66
C ASP A 474 0.29 -21.26 -22.94
N LEU A 475 -0.10 -20.21 -23.68
CA LEU A 475 -0.48 -18.93 -23.11
C LEU A 475 -1.98 -18.86 -22.93
N VAL A 476 -2.40 -18.60 -21.69
CA VAL A 476 -3.80 -18.26 -21.35
C VAL A 476 -3.83 -16.84 -20.82
N TYR A 477 -4.86 -16.08 -21.15
CA TYR A 477 -5.08 -14.77 -20.54
C TYR A 477 -6.56 -14.40 -20.45
N SER A 478 -6.93 -13.71 -19.40
CA SER A 478 -8.20 -13.00 -19.32
C SER A 478 -8.01 -11.55 -19.77
N VAL A 479 -9.00 -11.00 -20.44
CA VAL A 479 -8.99 -9.60 -20.92
C VAL A 479 -10.41 -9.05 -21.05
N TRP A 480 -10.60 -7.80 -20.63
CA TRP A 480 -11.86 -7.08 -20.78
C TRP A 480 -11.93 -6.33 -22.13
N ASN A 481 -12.98 -6.57 -22.90
CA ASN A 481 -13.15 -5.95 -24.23
C ASN A 481 -14.19 -4.82 -24.25
N GLY A 482 -14.66 -4.38 -23.07
CA GLY A 482 -15.71 -3.34 -22.94
C GLY A 482 -17.12 -3.89 -22.75
N THR A 483 -17.37 -5.16 -23.04
CA THR A 483 -18.68 -5.81 -22.88
C THR A 483 -18.59 -7.16 -22.18
N THR A 484 -17.56 -7.92 -22.46
CA THR A 484 -17.33 -9.25 -21.88
C THR A 484 -15.88 -9.41 -21.51
N ASN A 485 -15.61 -10.12 -20.43
CA ASN A 485 -14.29 -10.67 -20.19
C ASN A 485 -14.19 -12.05 -20.86
N ARG A 486 -13.07 -12.33 -21.51
CA ARG A 486 -12.84 -13.60 -22.18
C ARG A 486 -11.57 -14.25 -21.65
N LEU A 487 -11.70 -15.49 -21.29
CA LEU A 487 -10.55 -16.34 -21.01
C LEU A 487 -10.08 -16.94 -22.33
N THR A 488 -9.04 -16.34 -22.88
CA THR A 488 -8.46 -16.65 -24.19
C THR A 488 -7.25 -17.54 -24.01
N TYR A 489 -7.00 -18.46 -24.92
CA TYR A 489 -5.77 -19.24 -24.98
C TYR A 489 -5.14 -19.20 -26.36
N ILE A 490 -3.82 -19.38 -26.42
CA ILE A 490 -3.01 -19.56 -27.62
C ILE A 490 -2.12 -20.77 -27.39
N LEU A 491 -2.36 -21.86 -28.13
CA LEU A 491 -1.52 -23.05 -28.05
C LEU A 491 -0.12 -22.76 -28.60
N ASN A 492 0.88 -23.24 -27.86
CA ASN A 492 2.26 -23.25 -28.30
C ASN A 492 2.45 -24.33 -29.38
N THR A 493 3.00 -23.97 -30.53
CA THR A 493 3.25 -24.94 -31.62
C THR A 493 4.70 -25.43 -31.66
N ALA A 494 5.56 -24.97 -30.76
CA ALA A 494 6.89 -25.49 -30.59
C ALA A 494 6.87 -26.82 -29.81
N ALA A 495 7.85 -27.65 -30.02
CA ALA A 495 8.05 -28.83 -29.18
C ALA A 495 8.52 -28.41 -27.76
N ALA A 496 8.33 -29.30 -26.78
CA ALA A 496 8.83 -29.10 -25.41
C ALA A 496 10.31 -28.67 -25.39
N SER A 497 10.65 -27.74 -24.51
CA SER A 497 11.99 -27.20 -24.36
C SER A 497 12.58 -26.51 -25.64
N GLN A 498 11.71 -26.03 -26.51
CA GLN A 498 12.06 -25.16 -27.62
C GLN A 498 11.46 -23.76 -27.42
N PRO A 499 12.03 -22.74 -28.04
CA PRO A 499 11.46 -21.39 -27.98
C PRO A 499 9.98 -21.38 -28.35
N ALA A 500 9.14 -20.77 -27.52
CA ALA A 500 7.70 -20.74 -27.68
C ALA A 500 7.28 -20.10 -29.02
N SER A 501 6.34 -20.75 -29.70
CA SER A 501 5.80 -20.31 -30.99
C SER A 501 4.31 -20.05 -30.86
N PHE A 502 3.94 -18.82 -30.44
CA PHE A 502 2.57 -18.36 -30.36
C PHE A 502 2.14 -17.60 -31.61
N SER A 503 0.89 -17.75 -32.00
CA SER A 503 0.28 -16.98 -33.09
C SER A 503 -1.07 -16.43 -32.64
N THR A 504 -1.22 -15.13 -32.59
CA THR A 504 -2.49 -14.46 -32.25
C THR A 504 -3.63 -14.80 -33.21
N ALA A 505 -3.32 -15.19 -34.46
CA ALA A 505 -4.31 -15.69 -35.43
C ALA A 505 -4.94 -17.03 -35.01
N ARG A 506 -4.32 -17.76 -34.09
CA ARG A 506 -4.83 -19.02 -33.51
C ARG A 506 -5.45 -18.85 -32.14
N ALA A 507 -5.61 -17.60 -31.66
CA ALA A 507 -6.26 -17.36 -30.38
C ALA A 507 -7.69 -17.90 -30.38
N SER A 508 -8.04 -18.63 -29.36
CA SER A 508 -9.38 -19.17 -29.09
C SER A 508 -9.77 -18.91 -27.64
N TYR A 509 -10.97 -19.27 -27.26
CA TYR A 509 -11.45 -19.09 -25.88
C TYR A 509 -12.21 -20.32 -25.39
N PHE A 510 -12.13 -20.53 -24.08
CA PHE A 510 -12.81 -21.65 -23.44
C PHE A 510 -14.32 -21.49 -23.53
N LYS A 511 -15.01 -22.61 -23.74
CA LYS A 511 -16.45 -22.73 -23.90
C LYS A 511 -17.03 -23.57 -22.79
N PRO A 512 -18.26 -23.31 -22.29
CA PRO A 512 -18.92 -24.20 -21.35
C PRO A 512 -19.13 -25.57 -21.99
N GLN A 513 -18.86 -26.64 -21.25
CA GLN A 513 -19.13 -27.97 -21.73
C GLN A 513 -20.65 -28.20 -21.90
N GLY A 514 -21.05 -28.82 -23.00
CA GLY A 514 -22.45 -29.16 -23.30
C GLY A 514 -23.29 -28.02 -23.82
N ALA A 515 -22.78 -26.83 -23.99
CA ALA A 515 -23.49 -25.73 -24.62
C ALA A 515 -23.51 -25.92 -26.14
N ALA A 516 -24.68 -26.21 -26.72
CA ALA A 516 -24.92 -26.10 -28.14
C ALA A 516 -24.92 -24.60 -28.47
N GLY A 517 -23.79 -24.08 -29.02
CA GLY A 517 -23.72 -22.69 -29.45
C GLY A 517 -22.40 -21.96 -29.16
N SER A 518 -22.39 -20.67 -29.46
CA SER A 518 -21.26 -19.74 -29.34
C SER A 518 -20.95 -19.26 -27.92
N GLY A 519 -21.32 -20.03 -26.86
CA GLY A 519 -21.08 -19.64 -25.47
C GLY A 519 -19.60 -19.54 -25.13
N VAL A 520 -19.21 -18.56 -24.32
CA VAL A 520 -17.87 -18.42 -23.70
C VAL A 520 -17.96 -18.81 -22.23
N LEU A 521 -16.88 -19.35 -21.67
CA LEU A 521 -16.79 -19.57 -20.24
C LEU A 521 -17.02 -18.25 -19.49
N PRO A 522 -18.00 -18.17 -18.55
CA PRO A 522 -18.34 -16.91 -17.92
C PRO A 522 -17.18 -16.37 -17.09
N ALA A 523 -16.73 -15.17 -17.42
CA ALA A 523 -15.70 -14.43 -16.69
C ALA A 523 -16.10 -12.94 -16.58
N ARG A 524 -15.57 -12.23 -15.58
CA ARG A 524 -15.80 -10.82 -15.30
C ARG A 524 -14.52 -10.02 -15.48
N GLN A 525 -14.64 -8.69 -15.58
CA GLN A 525 -13.47 -7.81 -15.67
C GLN A 525 -12.58 -8.01 -14.43
N GLY A 526 -11.29 -8.30 -14.67
CA GLY A 526 -10.30 -8.51 -13.63
C GLY A 526 -10.29 -9.92 -13.04
N ASP A 527 -11.09 -10.86 -13.56
CA ASP A 527 -11.02 -12.27 -13.16
C ASP A 527 -9.61 -12.81 -13.42
N THR A 528 -9.05 -13.50 -12.43
CA THR A 528 -7.67 -14.00 -12.44
C THR A 528 -7.65 -15.52 -12.51
N PRO A 529 -7.13 -16.12 -13.60
CA PRO A 529 -7.00 -17.56 -13.72
C PRO A 529 -5.78 -18.08 -12.97
N CYS A 530 -5.94 -19.25 -12.32
CA CYS A 530 -4.86 -20.03 -11.73
C CYS A 530 -5.07 -21.50 -12.10
N PHE A 531 -4.05 -22.12 -12.69
CA PHE A 531 -4.13 -23.50 -13.17
C PHE A 531 -3.33 -24.42 -12.25
N PHE A 532 -3.99 -25.49 -11.78
CA PHE A 532 -3.36 -26.48 -10.92
C PHE A 532 -4.21 -27.77 -10.95
N ASP A 533 -3.60 -28.93 -10.83
CA ASP A 533 -4.31 -30.22 -10.67
C ASP A 533 -4.91 -30.29 -9.25
N ILE A 534 -6.17 -29.90 -9.08
CA ILE A 534 -6.85 -29.77 -7.78
C ILE A 534 -7.26 -31.14 -7.21
N ASP A 535 -7.76 -32.03 -8.04
CA ASP A 535 -8.28 -33.31 -7.59
C ASP A 535 -7.27 -34.49 -7.71
N GLY A 536 -6.09 -34.25 -8.27
CA GLY A 536 -5.00 -35.21 -8.37
C GLY A 536 -5.17 -36.22 -9.48
N ASP A 537 -5.99 -35.91 -10.51
CA ASP A 537 -6.23 -36.80 -11.63
C ASP A 537 -5.20 -36.71 -12.76
N GLY A 538 -4.24 -35.76 -12.61
CA GLY A 538 -3.15 -35.52 -13.54
C GLY A 538 -3.51 -34.57 -14.68
N TYR A 539 -4.68 -33.94 -14.65
CA TYR A 539 -5.07 -32.84 -15.54
C TYR A 539 -5.10 -31.53 -14.78
N VAL A 540 -4.61 -30.46 -15.40
CA VAL A 540 -4.65 -29.14 -14.76
C VAL A 540 -6.07 -28.58 -14.77
N ASP A 541 -6.59 -28.27 -13.61
CA ASP A 541 -7.88 -27.62 -13.41
C ASP A 541 -7.75 -26.10 -13.45
N LEU A 542 -8.87 -25.40 -13.40
CA LEU A 542 -8.91 -23.93 -13.35
C LEU A 542 -9.57 -23.46 -12.04
N LEU A 543 -8.83 -22.72 -11.24
CA LEU A 543 -9.36 -21.79 -10.25
C LEU A 543 -9.51 -20.42 -10.87
N LEU A 544 -10.72 -19.87 -10.85
CA LEU A 544 -11.00 -18.53 -11.35
C LEU A 544 -11.40 -17.62 -10.20
N GLY A 545 -10.50 -16.75 -9.81
CA GLY A 545 -10.79 -15.69 -8.86
C GLY A 545 -11.60 -14.60 -9.55
N THR A 546 -12.67 -14.13 -8.92
CA THR A 546 -13.62 -13.22 -9.57
C THR A 546 -13.87 -11.95 -8.78
N ASN A 547 -14.23 -10.90 -9.51
CA ASN A 547 -14.72 -9.64 -8.97
C ASN A 547 -16.21 -9.66 -8.60
N ASP A 548 -16.97 -10.65 -9.03
CA ASP A 548 -18.42 -10.61 -8.91
C ASP A 548 -18.89 -10.80 -7.48
N THR A 549 -19.40 -9.71 -6.88
CA THR A 549 -20.02 -9.72 -5.55
C THR A 549 -21.54 -9.87 -5.60
N GLN A 550 -22.17 -9.85 -6.78
CA GLN A 550 -23.63 -9.78 -6.94
C GLN A 550 -24.27 -11.09 -7.45
N GLU A 551 -23.51 -11.94 -8.16
CA GLU A 551 -24.05 -13.22 -8.62
C GLU A 551 -24.11 -14.29 -7.53
N ALA A 552 -25.00 -15.26 -7.70
CA ALA A 552 -25.02 -16.46 -6.88
C ALA A 552 -23.71 -17.25 -7.07
N GLY A 553 -22.86 -17.27 -6.06
CA GLY A 553 -21.55 -17.93 -6.11
C GLY A 553 -20.59 -17.25 -5.14
N GLY A 554 -19.36 -17.74 -5.11
CA GLY A 554 -18.28 -17.22 -4.29
C GLY A 554 -17.27 -16.41 -5.10
N SER A 555 -16.29 -15.88 -4.40
CA SER A 555 -15.18 -15.15 -4.99
C SER A 555 -14.16 -16.05 -5.70
N LEU A 556 -14.18 -17.38 -5.44
CA LEU A 556 -13.35 -18.36 -6.09
C LEU A 556 -14.23 -19.46 -6.69
N ARG A 557 -14.10 -19.67 -8.01
CA ARG A 557 -14.79 -20.74 -8.74
C ARG A 557 -13.81 -21.81 -9.11
N TYR A 558 -14.19 -23.08 -8.91
CA TYR A 558 -13.42 -24.24 -9.33
C TYR A 558 -14.05 -24.88 -10.56
N PHE A 559 -13.29 -24.97 -11.62
CA PHE A 559 -13.64 -25.66 -12.85
C PHE A 559 -12.72 -26.87 -13.00
N ARG A 560 -13.33 -28.04 -13.00
CA ARG A 560 -12.60 -29.30 -13.21
C ARG A 560 -12.30 -29.51 -14.67
N ASN A 561 -11.07 -29.90 -14.97
CA ASN A 561 -10.67 -30.40 -16.29
C ASN A 561 -11.08 -31.87 -16.42
N GLN A 562 -11.87 -32.24 -17.43
CA GLN A 562 -12.31 -33.60 -17.67
C GLN A 562 -11.42 -34.33 -18.66
N GLY A 563 -10.27 -33.79 -19.00
CA GLY A 563 -9.40 -34.27 -20.03
C GLY A 563 -9.88 -33.89 -21.46
N PRO A 564 -9.02 -34.04 -22.46
CA PRO A 564 -9.38 -33.69 -23.82
C PRO A 564 -10.51 -34.58 -24.31
N ALA A 565 -11.56 -33.97 -24.88
CA ALA A 565 -12.53 -34.70 -25.66
C ALA A 565 -11.82 -35.46 -26.82
N ALA A 566 -12.36 -36.56 -27.26
CA ALA A 566 -11.80 -37.31 -28.37
C ALA A 566 -11.52 -36.39 -29.55
N GLY A 567 -10.26 -36.23 -29.96
CA GLY A 567 -9.81 -35.33 -31.05
C GLY A 567 -8.97 -34.14 -30.60
N GLY A 568 -8.59 -34.01 -29.33
CA GLY A 568 -7.62 -33.01 -28.84
C GLY A 568 -8.14 -31.55 -28.78
N ASN A 569 -9.46 -31.36 -28.72
CA ASN A 569 -10.06 -30.04 -28.61
C ASN A 569 -9.98 -29.50 -27.17
N VAL A 570 -9.22 -28.43 -26.95
CA VAL A 570 -9.08 -27.78 -25.63
C VAL A 570 -10.16 -26.73 -25.33
N ASP A 571 -11.06 -26.40 -26.26
CA ASP A 571 -12.12 -25.39 -26.05
C ASP A 571 -13.04 -25.74 -24.86
N ASN A 572 -13.34 -27.02 -24.64
CA ASN A 572 -14.35 -27.49 -23.70
C ASN A 572 -13.74 -28.30 -22.53
N LEU A 573 -12.52 -27.99 -22.11
CA LEU A 573 -11.84 -28.74 -21.06
C LEU A 573 -12.53 -28.59 -19.68
N PHE A 574 -13.07 -27.41 -19.40
CA PHE A 574 -13.43 -27.02 -18.04
C PHE A 574 -14.94 -27.08 -17.77
N VAL A 575 -15.32 -27.77 -16.69
CA VAL A 575 -16.70 -27.87 -16.18
C VAL A 575 -16.75 -27.26 -14.80
N LEU A 576 -17.72 -26.37 -14.54
CA LEU A 576 -17.90 -25.80 -13.20
C LEU A 576 -18.22 -26.90 -12.19
N ALA A 577 -17.27 -27.21 -11.32
CA ALA A 577 -17.40 -28.19 -10.24
C ALA A 577 -17.90 -27.54 -8.94
N ASN A 578 -17.46 -26.30 -8.66
CA ASN A 578 -17.88 -25.58 -7.47
C ASN A 578 -17.88 -24.07 -7.73
N ALA A 579 -19.05 -23.43 -7.60
CA ALA A 579 -19.21 -22.00 -7.82
C ALA A 579 -18.75 -21.14 -6.64
N ASN A 580 -18.49 -21.73 -5.46
CA ASN A 580 -18.02 -21.05 -4.25
C ASN A 580 -16.98 -21.92 -3.52
N TYR A 581 -15.87 -22.19 -4.20
CA TYR A 581 -14.83 -23.06 -3.70
C TYR A 581 -14.18 -22.48 -2.46
N GLY A 582 -14.11 -23.29 -1.40
CA GLY A 582 -13.56 -22.89 -0.10
C GLY A 582 -14.39 -21.89 0.69
N GLN A 583 -15.53 -21.38 0.16
CA GLN A 583 -16.42 -20.42 0.85
C GLN A 583 -15.66 -19.27 1.51
N LEU A 584 -14.72 -18.70 0.78
CA LEU A 584 -13.74 -17.74 1.29
C LEU A 584 -14.39 -16.44 1.76
N LEU A 585 -13.93 -15.94 2.91
CA LEU A 585 -14.38 -14.68 3.49
C LEU A 585 -13.18 -13.79 3.86
N ASP A 586 -13.37 -12.47 3.68
CA ASP A 586 -12.49 -11.41 4.13
C ASP A 586 -13.28 -10.49 5.05
N ASN A 587 -12.95 -10.51 6.36
CA ASN A 587 -13.69 -9.80 7.40
C ASN A 587 -15.22 -10.07 7.37
N GLY A 588 -15.60 -11.34 7.17
CA GLY A 588 -16.99 -11.78 7.15
C GLY A 588 -17.75 -11.44 5.86
N SER A 589 -17.10 -10.89 4.85
CA SER A 589 -17.66 -10.53 3.55
C SER A 589 -16.95 -11.29 2.43
N ARG A 590 -17.57 -11.38 1.25
CA ARG A 590 -16.89 -11.91 0.06
C ARG A 590 -15.70 -11.02 -0.30
N PRO A 591 -14.49 -11.60 -0.52
CA PRO A 591 -13.36 -10.85 -1.03
C PRO A 591 -13.61 -10.41 -2.48
N PRO A 592 -13.47 -9.10 -2.81
CA PRO A 592 -13.56 -8.61 -4.18
C PRO A 592 -12.24 -8.85 -4.93
N TYR A 593 -12.28 -8.97 -6.25
CA TYR A 593 -11.10 -9.09 -7.13
C TYR A 593 -10.06 -10.11 -6.61
N LEU A 594 -10.53 -11.33 -6.34
CA LEU A 594 -9.68 -12.36 -5.76
C LEU A 594 -8.64 -12.84 -6.77
N ALA A 595 -7.37 -12.84 -6.38
CA ALA A 595 -6.27 -13.40 -7.15
C ALA A 595 -5.74 -14.66 -6.43
N PRO A 596 -5.97 -15.87 -6.95
CA PRO A 596 -5.44 -17.10 -6.40
C PRO A 596 -4.04 -17.42 -6.92
N ALA A 597 -3.19 -18.04 -6.09
CA ALA A 597 -1.96 -18.70 -6.46
C ALA A 597 -1.85 -20.04 -5.70
N VAL A 598 -1.39 -21.09 -6.37
CA VAL A 598 -1.23 -22.40 -5.75
C VAL A 598 0.22 -22.86 -5.87
N ALA A 599 0.82 -23.24 -4.75
CA ALA A 599 2.15 -23.80 -4.66
C ALA A 599 2.36 -24.48 -3.30
N ASP A 600 3.40 -25.26 -3.14
CA ASP A 600 3.87 -25.71 -1.82
C ASP A 600 4.74 -24.60 -1.20
N PHE A 601 4.09 -23.60 -0.61
CA PHE A 601 4.80 -22.42 -0.06
C PHE A 601 5.58 -22.77 1.21
N ASN A 602 5.08 -23.69 2.01
CA ASN A 602 5.66 -24.05 3.30
C ASN A 602 6.71 -25.17 3.22
N GLY A 603 6.82 -25.86 2.06
CA GLY A 603 7.77 -26.92 1.80
C GLY A 603 7.42 -28.25 2.48
N ASP A 604 6.14 -28.52 2.73
CA ASP A 604 5.68 -29.78 3.38
C ASP A 604 5.29 -30.87 2.36
N GLY A 605 5.42 -30.59 1.08
CA GLY A 605 5.11 -31.51 -0.03
C GLY A 605 3.63 -31.51 -0.41
N LYS A 606 2.83 -30.60 0.11
CA LYS A 606 1.40 -30.47 -0.19
C LYS A 606 1.10 -29.07 -0.75
N PRO A 607 0.13 -28.97 -1.66
CA PRO A 607 -0.20 -27.69 -2.22
C PRO A 607 -0.96 -26.80 -1.22
N ASP A 608 -0.53 -25.56 -1.11
CA ASP A 608 -1.22 -24.49 -0.40
C ASP A 608 -1.93 -23.58 -1.40
N LEU A 609 -3.08 -23.02 -1.00
CA LEU A 609 -3.77 -21.97 -1.74
C LEU A 609 -3.50 -20.63 -1.07
N LEU A 610 -2.84 -19.73 -1.77
CA LEU A 610 -2.75 -18.32 -1.38
C LEU A 610 -3.80 -17.52 -2.15
N THR A 611 -4.49 -16.61 -1.48
CA THR A 611 -5.42 -15.69 -2.13
C THR A 611 -5.13 -14.26 -1.70
N LEU A 612 -5.29 -13.35 -2.65
CA LEU A 612 -5.12 -11.92 -2.47
C LEU A 612 -6.40 -11.21 -2.90
N SER A 613 -7.02 -10.46 -1.99
CA SER A 613 -8.27 -9.75 -2.27
C SER A 613 -8.01 -8.30 -2.72
N GLY A 614 -8.97 -7.69 -3.42
CA GLY A 614 -8.93 -6.28 -3.78
C GLY A 614 -8.94 -5.29 -2.60
N ARG A 615 -9.00 -5.80 -1.36
CA ARG A 615 -8.80 -5.03 -0.13
C ARG A 615 -7.37 -5.09 0.39
N GLY A 616 -6.45 -5.76 -0.33
CA GLY A 616 -5.08 -5.96 0.10
C GLY A 616 -4.90 -7.06 1.15
N THR A 617 -5.92 -7.87 1.42
CA THR A 617 -5.83 -8.99 2.36
C THR A 617 -5.22 -10.20 1.67
N VAL A 618 -4.12 -10.72 2.22
CA VAL A 618 -3.49 -11.98 1.80
C VAL A 618 -3.88 -13.07 2.78
N MET A 619 -4.39 -14.19 2.26
CA MET A 619 -4.74 -15.37 3.05
C MET A 619 -3.99 -16.58 2.51
N LEU A 620 -3.47 -17.43 3.39
CA LEU A 620 -2.88 -18.71 3.06
C LEU A 620 -3.71 -19.84 3.67
N TYR A 621 -4.12 -20.78 2.84
CA TYR A 621 -4.86 -21.98 3.20
C TYR A 621 -3.94 -23.19 2.96
N SER A 622 -3.23 -23.62 4.00
CA SER A 622 -2.27 -24.72 3.88
C SER A 622 -3.01 -26.04 3.67
N ASP A 623 -2.43 -26.93 2.84
CA ASP A 623 -2.99 -28.24 2.49
C ASP A 623 -4.49 -28.15 2.12
N PHE A 624 -4.85 -27.15 1.29
CA PHE A 624 -6.24 -26.81 0.99
C PHE A 624 -7.02 -27.96 0.34
N ARG A 625 -6.35 -28.89 -0.33
CA ARG A 625 -6.97 -30.11 -0.93
C ARG A 625 -7.59 -31.04 0.13
N SER A 626 -7.08 -31.01 1.36
CA SER A 626 -7.64 -31.81 2.47
C SER A 626 -8.83 -31.09 3.16
N GLN A 627 -9.05 -29.82 2.89
CA GLN A 627 -10.10 -29.01 3.51
C GLN A 627 -11.43 -29.16 2.78
N ASN A 628 -12.53 -29.14 3.53
CA ASN A 628 -13.89 -29.26 3.00
C ASN A 628 -14.77 -28.12 3.52
N GLY A 629 -15.70 -27.65 2.70
CA GLY A 629 -16.60 -26.56 3.07
C GLY A 629 -15.86 -25.20 3.14
N THR A 630 -15.94 -24.53 4.28
CA THR A 630 -15.25 -23.26 4.52
C THR A 630 -13.79 -23.53 4.86
N PHE A 631 -12.87 -22.96 4.07
CA PHE A 631 -11.44 -23.15 4.31
C PHE A 631 -10.96 -22.31 5.51
N ALA A 632 -10.11 -22.94 6.32
CA ALA A 632 -9.41 -22.27 7.42
C ALA A 632 -8.05 -21.79 6.94
N GLY A 633 -7.85 -20.49 6.98
CA GLY A 633 -6.61 -19.83 6.54
C GLY A 633 -6.05 -18.86 7.57
N THR A 634 -4.84 -18.36 7.31
CA THR A 634 -4.19 -17.34 8.12
C THR A 634 -3.79 -16.15 7.25
N ASN A 635 -3.82 -14.94 7.81
CA ASN A 635 -3.33 -13.70 7.20
C ASN A 635 -2.10 -13.13 7.92
N GLU A 636 -1.70 -13.69 9.07
CA GLU A 636 -0.47 -13.32 9.78
C GLU A 636 0.72 -14.01 9.10
N LEU A 637 1.13 -13.49 7.95
CA LEU A 637 2.05 -14.16 7.03
C LEU A 637 3.36 -13.40 6.83
N PHE A 638 3.39 -12.08 7.05
CA PHE A 638 4.55 -11.25 6.71
C PHE A 638 5.38 -10.95 7.93
N PHE A 639 6.64 -11.42 7.93
CA PHE A 639 7.53 -11.27 9.06
C PHE A 639 8.00 -9.83 9.19
N ASN A 640 7.74 -9.24 10.35
CA ASN A 640 8.21 -7.91 10.70
C ASN A 640 9.50 -8.03 11.52
N ASN A 641 10.61 -7.50 10.98
CA ASN A 641 11.92 -7.58 11.61
C ASN A 641 12.03 -6.76 12.90
N PHE A 642 11.17 -5.75 13.12
CA PHE A 642 11.19 -4.93 14.33
C PHE A 642 10.44 -5.57 15.51
N THR A 643 9.29 -6.18 15.23
CA THR A 643 8.48 -6.85 16.24
C THR A 643 8.87 -8.32 16.40
N SER A 644 9.61 -8.89 15.44
CA SER A 644 9.90 -10.32 15.32
C SER A 644 8.62 -11.18 15.33
N GLN A 645 7.54 -10.64 14.75
CA GLN A 645 6.24 -11.30 14.64
C GLN A 645 5.82 -11.39 13.17
N TYR A 646 4.91 -12.32 12.88
CA TYR A 646 4.19 -12.35 11.62
C TYR A 646 2.95 -11.45 11.71
N GLU A 647 2.76 -10.61 10.71
CA GLU A 647 1.70 -9.60 10.64
C GLU A 647 0.93 -9.77 9.31
N PRO A 648 -0.30 -9.22 9.21
CA PRO A 648 -0.99 -9.10 7.93
C PRO A 648 -0.21 -8.27 6.92
N ALA A 649 -0.42 -8.53 5.63
CA ALA A 649 0.18 -7.75 4.55
C ALA A 649 -0.19 -6.26 4.63
N ARG A 650 0.75 -5.40 4.21
CA ARG A 650 0.55 -3.95 4.07
C ARG A 650 0.66 -3.56 2.59
N LEU A 651 -0.32 -4.00 1.79
CA LEU A 651 -0.34 -3.79 0.33
C LEU A 651 -1.12 -2.53 -0.09
N GLY A 652 -1.62 -1.78 0.87
CA GLY A 652 -2.46 -0.62 0.65
C GLY A 652 -3.93 -0.88 1.02
N LYS A 653 -4.71 0.20 1.02
CA LYS A 653 -6.15 0.21 1.30
C LYS A 653 -6.81 1.10 0.27
N GLY A 654 -7.62 0.55 -0.58
CA GLY A 654 -8.42 1.26 -1.54
C GLY A 654 -9.84 0.74 -1.52
N PHE A 655 -10.74 1.38 -2.24
CA PHE A 655 -12.10 0.90 -2.34
C PHE A 655 -12.13 -0.45 -3.08
N ILE A 656 -11.31 -0.58 -4.14
CA ILE A 656 -11.14 -1.81 -4.91
C ILE A 656 -9.78 -1.73 -5.62
N LEU A 657 -8.80 -2.51 -5.18
CA LEU A 657 -7.47 -2.58 -5.79
C LEU A 657 -7.34 -3.87 -6.62
N ARG A 658 -6.60 -3.78 -7.73
CA ARG A 658 -6.40 -4.89 -8.67
C ARG A 658 -5.04 -5.52 -8.45
N PHE A 659 -5.00 -6.47 -7.56
CA PHE A 659 -3.80 -7.26 -7.31
C PHE A 659 -3.75 -8.50 -8.20
N ALA A 660 -2.55 -9.07 -8.32
CA ALA A 660 -2.31 -10.41 -8.84
C ALA A 660 -1.30 -11.13 -7.98
N ALA A 661 -1.37 -12.45 -7.92
CA ALA A 661 -0.42 -13.27 -7.20
C ALA A 661 0.12 -14.36 -8.13
N ALA A 662 1.43 -14.60 -8.07
CA ALA A 662 2.07 -15.72 -8.73
C ALA A 662 3.14 -16.32 -7.83
N ALA A 663 3.34 -17.62 -7.96
CA ALA A 663 4.38 -18.39 -7.27
C ALA A 663 5.37 -18.92 -8.31
N ALA A 664 6.67 -18.77 -8.04
CA ALA A 664 7.71 -19.33 -8.89
C ALA A 664 8.96 -19.62 -8.07
N ASP A 665 9.49 -20.85 -8.19
CA ASP A 665 10.81 -21.22 -7.65
C ASP A 665 11.88 -20.85 -8.67
N LEU A 666 12.30 -19.56 -8.67
CA LEU A 666 13.23 -19.03 -9.64
C LEU A 666 14.67 -19.48 -9.40
N ASN A 667 15.03 -19.70 -8.15
CA ASN A 667 16.38 -20.10 -7.75
C ASN A 667 16.55 -21.63 -7.64
N ARG A 668 15.47 -22.39 -7.82
CA ARG A 668 15.41 -23.85 -7.75
C ARG A 668 15.87 -24.43 -6.41
N ASP A 669 15.51 -23.75 -5.33
CA ASP A 669 15.79 -24.25 -3.97
C ASP A 669 14.67 -25.16 -3.42
N GLY A 670 13.61 -25.37 -4.20
CA GLY A 670 12.44 -26.18 -3.86
C GLY A 670 11.39 -25.41 -3.07
N ARG A 671 11.50 -24.09 -2.96
CA ARG A 671 10.55 -23.22 -2.28
C ARG A 671 10.16 -22.06 -3.21
N PRO A 672 8.93 -22.00 -3.67
CA PRO A 672 8.51 -20.92 -4.56
C PRO A 672 8.48 -19.58 -3.83
N GLU A 673 9.04 -18.58 -4.47
CA GLU A 673 8.86 -17.17 -4.09
C GLU A 673 7.43 -16.74 -4.40
N LEU A 674 6.91 -15.79 -3.60
CA LEU A 674 5.64 -15.11 -3.87
C LEU A 674 5.90 -13.78 -4.58
N TYR A 675 5.27 -13.59 -5.72
CA TYR A 675 5.25 -12.33 -6.48
C TYR A 675 3.86 -11.73 -6.45
N VAL A 676 3.77 -10.50 -5.96
CA VAL A 676 2.52 -9.75 -5.85
C VAL A 676 2.53 -8.60 -6.84
N GLY A 677 1.65 -8.66 -7.82
CA GLY A 677 1.34 -7.54 -8.71
C GLY A 677 0.43 -6.53 -7.99
N THR A 678 0.74 -5.25 -8.15
CA THR A 678 0.07 -4.15 -7.43
C THR A 678 -0.75 -3.26 -8.35
N GLU A 679 -1.67 -2.50 -7.79
CA GLU A 679 -2.43 -1.46 -8.50
C GLU A 679 -1.51 -0.40 -9.11
N THR A 680 -0.41 -0.09 -8.45
CA THR A 680 0.61 0.89 -8.87
C THR A 680 1.55 0.38 -9.96
N GLY A 681 1.21 -0.72 -10.63
CA GLY A 681 1.92 -1.21 -11.83
C GLY A 681 3.23 -1.95 -11.55
N GLY A 682 3.68 -2.05 -10.32
CA GLY A 682 4.92 -2.74 -9.96
C GLY A 682 4.72 -4.14 -9.40
N LEU A 683 5.83 -4.81 -9.08
CA LEU A 683 5.83 -6.11 -8.41
C LEU A 683 6.48 -6.01 -7.03
N ILE A 684 5.94 -6.75 -6.06
CA ILE A 684 6.59 -7.00 -4.78
C ILE A 684 7.00 -8.47 -4.75
N SER A 685 8.25 -8.73 -4.35
CA SER A 685 8.78 -10.09 -4.21
C SER A 685 8.97 -10.44 -2.74
N TYR A 686 8.56 -11.65 -2.38
CA TYR A 686 8.68 -12.17 -1.04
C TYR A 686 9.30 -13.57 -1.07
N LEU A 687 10.22 -13.81 -0.13
CA LEU A 687 10.86 -15.09 0.11
C LEU A 687 10.12 -15.87 1.19
N GLY A 688 9.93 -17.17 1.00
CA GLY A 688 9.39 -18.05 2.02
C GLY A 688 10.31 -18.13 3.26
N ARG A 689 9.73 -18.07 4.45
CA ARG A 689 10.44 -18.14 5.72
C ARG A 689 9.78 -19.11 6.68
N ASN A 690 10.51 -20.12 7.14
CA ASN A 690 10.14 -20.93 8.28
C ASN A 690 10.78 -20.35 9.55
N GLY A 691 9.98 -19.86 10.48
CA GLY A 691 10.42 -19.31 11.76
C GLY A 691 10.04 -20.21 12.92
N THR A 692 10.88 -20.27 13.95
CA THR A 692 10.47 -20.73 15.28
C THR A 692 9.78 -19.58 15.98
N VAL A 693 8.48 -19.64 16.18
CA VAL A 693 7.79 -18.68 17.04
C VAL A 693 8.14 -19.04 18.48
N LEU A 694 8.91 -18.19 19.14
CA LEU A 694 9.04 -18.24 20.60
C LEU A 694 7.68 -17.86 21.20
N ALA A 695 6.92 -18.89 21.56
CA ALA A 695 5.59 -18.83 22.16
C ALA A 695 4.53 -18.05 21.35
N ALA A 696 3.75 -18.78 20.55
CA ALA A 696 2.44 -18.30 20.13
C ALA A 696 1.68 -17.75 21.36
N ARG A 697 1.16 -16.55 21.26
CA ARG A 697 0.20 -16.03 22.22
C ARG A 697 -0.97 -17.02 22.24
N PRO A 698 -1.26 -17.72 23.33
CA PRO A 698 -2.31 -18.73 23.28
C PRO A 698 -3.61 -18.06 22.85
N ALA A 699 -4.39 -18.73 21.98
CA ALA A 699 -5.74 -18.26 21.61
C ALA A 699 -6.62 -17.98 22.85
N ALA A 700 -6.32 -18.59 23.98
CA ALA A 700 -6.91 -18.32 25.29
C ALA A 700 -6.68 -16.89 25.82
N ALA A 701 -5.63 -16.19 25.42
CA ALA A 701 -5.39 -14.80 25.85
C ALA A 701 -6.39 -13.81 25.21
N ALA A 702 -6.84 -14.07 23.99
CA ALA A 702 -7.89 -13.30 23.33
C ALA A 702 -9.27 -13.49 23.99
N ALA A 703 -9.49 -14.63 24.66
CA ALA A 703 -10.73 -14.92 25.37
C ALA A 703 -10.85 -14.17 26.71
N LEU A 704 -9.76 -13.58 27.23
CA LEU A 704 -9.80 -12.82 28.48
C LEU A 704 -10.32 -11.40 28.36
N ALA A 705 -10.24 -10.79 27.18
CA ALA A 705 -10.79 -9.46 26.83
C ALA A 705 -10.65 -8.41 27.92
N LEU A 706 -9.41 -8.06 28.33
CA LEU A 706 -9.16 -7.06 29.38
C LEU A 706 -9.51 -5.65 28.89
N SER A 707 -10.39 -4.95 29.60
CA SER A 707 -10.73 -3.55 29.39
C SER A 707 -10.34 -2.71 30.59
N LEU A 708 -9.77 -1.52 30.37
CA LEU A 708 -9.36 -0.58 31.44
C LEU A 708 -10.07 0.76 31.26
N TYR A 709 -10.80 1.19 32.27
CA TYR A 709 -11.46 2.50 32.26
C TYR A 709 -11.59 3.13 33.66
N PRO A 710 -11.50 4.49 33.78
CA PRO A 710 -10.99 5.37 32.72
C PRO A 710 -9.51 5.08 32.42
N ASN A 711 -9.08 5.36 31.23
CA ASN A 711 -7.68 5.28 30.82
C ASN A 711 -7.42 6.41 29.80
N PRO A 712 -6.74 7.51 30.20
CA PRO A 712 -5.99 7.73 31.46
C PRO A 712 -6.85 7.82 32.73
N ALA A 713 -6.27 7.46 33.89
CA ALA A 713 -6.90 7.50 35.21
C ALA A 713 -6.04 8.27 36.22
N ALA A 714 -6.67 9.08 37.10
CA ALA A 714 -5.95 9.88 38.09
C ALA A 714 -5.82 9.18 39.47
N GLN A 715 -6.89 8.63 40.00
CA GLN A 715 -6.90 8.03 41.36
C GLN A 715 -7.23 6.54 41.34
N ALA A 716 -8.05 6.10 40.44
CA ALA A 716 -8.44 4.70 40.30
C ALA A 716 -8.85 4.37 38.88
N ALA A 717 -8.62 3.13 38.48
CA ALA A 717 -9.13 2.56 37.21
C ALA A 717 -9.88 1.26 37.52
N THR A 718 -10.80 0.89 36.63
CA THR A 718 -11.47 -0.40 36.67
C THR A 718 -10.84 -1.29 35.61
N ALA A 719 -10.45 -2.51 35.96
CA ALA A 719 -10.05 -3.55 35.03
C ALA A 719 -11.19 -4.58 34.98
N GLU A 720 -11.72 -4.82 33.74
CA GLU A 720 -12.81 -5.74 33.52
C GLU A 720 -12.36 -6.83 32.50
N THR A 721 -12.74 -8.08 32.79
CA THR A 721 -12.36 -9.24 31.98
C THR A 721 -13.57 -10.15 31.72
N ALA A 722 -13.57 -10.85 30.60
CA ALA A 722 -14.66 -11.72 30.18
C ALA A 722 -14.89 -12.91 31.12
N GLN A 723 -13.86 -13.33 31.88
CA GLN A 723 -13.93 -14.40 32.88
C GLN A 723 -13.17 -13.99 34.14
N PRO A 724 -13.35 -14.65 35.32
CA PRO A 724 -12.67 -14.30 36.54
C PRO A 724 -11.14 -14.37 36.43
N THR A 725 -10.46 -13.28 36.76
CA THR A 725 -9.00 -13.15 36.74
C THR A 725 -8.48 -12.57 38.03
N SER A 726 -7.20 -12.72 38.30
CA SER A 726 -6.42 -11.98 39.28
C SER A 726 -5.63 -10.89 38.56
N VAL A 727 -5.61 -9.67 39.03
CA VAL A 727 -4.98 -8.54 38.35
C VAL A 727 -3.77 -8.03 39.14
N ARG A 728 -2.68 -7.74 38.42
CA ARG A 728 -1.43 -7.15 38.94
C ARG A 728 -1.08 -5.89 38.14
N LEU A 729 -0.41 -4.94 38.80
CA LEU A 729 0.07 -3.71 38.17
C LEU A 729 1.60 -3.66 38.24
N PHE A 730 2.22 -3.39 37.10
CA PHE A 730 3.68 -3.28 36.95
C PHE A 730 4.06 -1.90 36.41
N ASP A 731 5.26 -1.42 36.74
CA ASP A 731 5.86 -0.31 36.03
C ASP A 731 6.46 -0.77 34.67
N LEU A 732 6.94 0.17 33.84
CA LEU A 732 7.53 -0.17 32.54
C LEU A 732 8.85 -0.95 32.63
N ALA A 733 9.51 -0.96 33.79
CA ALA A 733 10.69 -1.78 34.09
C ALA A 733 10.32 -3.21 34.50
N GLY A 734 9.02 -3.56 34.55
CA GLY A 734 8.52 -4.89 34.95
C GLY A 734 8.49 -5.11 36.45
N ARG A 735 8.70 -4.08 37.29
CA ARG A 735 8.59 -4.20 38.76
C ARG A 735 7.13 -4.18 39.19
N LEU A 736 6.73 -5.09 40.06
CA LEU A 736 5.39 -5.15 40.63
C LEU A 736 5.11 -3.91 41.48
N VAL A 737 4.09 -3.13 41.14
CA VAL A 737 3.68 -1.90 41.81
C VAL A 737 2.47 -2.14 42.71
N ARG A 738 1.55 -3.00 42.28
CA ARG A 738 0.40 -3.47 43.07
C ARG A 738 0.31 -4.99 42.97
N GLY A 739 0.09 -5.65 44.09
CA GLY A 739 0.00 -7.11 44.18
C GLY A 739 -1.25 -7.68 43.54
N ALA A 740 -1.34 -9.00 43.51
CA ALA A 740 -2.45 -9.73 42.92
C ALA A 740 -3.76 -9.47 43.67
N SER A 741 -4.82 -9.15 42.95
CA SER A 741 -6.19 -9.12 43.45
C SER A 741 -6.78 -10.54 43.57
N PRO A 742 -7.83 -10.77 44.36
CA PRO A 742 -8.62 -11.99 44.33
C PRO A 742 -9.22 -12.21 42.92
N LEU A 743 -9.56 -13.45 42.56
CA LEU A 743 -10.22 -13.77 41.30
C LEU A 743 -11.60 -13.10 41.21
N ALA A 744 -11.77 -12.22 40.21
CA ALA A 744 -13.03 -11.53 39.94
C ALA A 744 -13.07 -11.16 38.43
N ARG A 745 -14.24 -10.79 37.91
CA ARG A 745 -14.37 -10.24 36.55
C ARG A 745 -14.10 -8.75 36.46
N THR A 746 -14.29 -8.05 37.61
CA THR A 746 -14.12 -6.60 37.70
C THR A 746 -13.21 -6.30 38.89
N HIS A 747 -12.17 -5.51 38.65
CA HIS A 747 -11.19 -5.11 39.65
C HIS A 747 -11.09 -3.59 39.71
N ARG A 748 -11.12 -3.02 40.90
CA ARG A 748 -10.78 -1.63 41.11
C ARG A 748 -9.30 -1.53 41.43
N LEU A 749 -8.55 -0.86 40.58
CA LEU A 749 -7.14 -0.57 40.73
C LEU A 749 -6.99 0.77 41.46
N ASP A 750 -6.41 0.76 42.64
CA ASP A 750 -6.05 1.97 43.38
C ASP A 750 -4.71 2.50 42.85
N LEU A 751 -4.72 3.72 42.33
CA LEU A 751 -3.57 4.39 41.71
C LEU A 751 -2.98 5.47 42.63
N ALA A 752 -3.53 5.65 43.83
CA ALA A 752 -3.06 6.65 44.78
C ALA A 752 -1.57 6.43 45.14
N GLY A 753 -0.79 7.52 45.07
CA GLY A 753 0.65 7.50 45.33
C GLY A 753 1.52 6.93 44.19
N LEU A 754 0.95 6.63 43.01
CA LEU A 754 1.72 6.34 41.82
C LEU A 754 2.13 7.64 41.13
N ALA A 755 3.35 7.66 40.58
CA ALA A 755 3.78 8.77 39.77
C ALA A 755 2.99 8.80 38.44
N PRO A 756 2.67 9.99 37.90
CA PRO A 756 2.11 10.07 36.57
C PRO A 756 2.99 9.35 35.55
N GLY A 757 2.39 8.55 34.65
CA GLY A 757 3.14 7.75 33.66
C GLY A 757 2.39 6.51 33.19
N LEU A 758 3.06 5.67 32.40
CA LEU A 758 2.51 4.43 31.90
C LEU A 758 2.83 3.25 32.81
N TYR A 759 1.84 2.40 33.01
CA TYR A 759 1.92 1.15 33.78
C TYR A 759 1.33 0.00 32.95
N VAL A 760 1.65 -1.23 33.30
CA VAL A 760 1.10 -2.44 32.67
C VAL A 760 0.19 -3.16 33.69
N VAL A 761 -1.07 -3.32 33.29
CA VAL A 761 -2.04 -4.14 34.03
C VAL A 761 -2.02 -5.54 33.45
N GLN A 762 -1.73 -6.55 34.23
CA GLN A 762 -1.78 -7.96 33.84
C GLN A 762 -2.94 -8.64 34.55
N ALA A 763 -3.84 -9.26 33.78
CA ALA A 763 -4.92 -10.10 34.25
C ALA A 763 -4.60 -11.57 33.98
N THR A 764 -4.70 -12.43 35.01
CA THR A 764 -4.39 -13.86 34.93
C THR A 764 -5.59 -14.68 35.42
N ALA A 765 -6.10 -15.58 34.60
CA ALA A 765 -7.18 -16.50 34.95
C ALA A 765 -6.68 -17.69 35.82
N ALA A 766 -7.60 -18.43 36.40
CA ALA A 766 -7.28 -19.57 37.28
C ALA A 766 -6.47 -20.69 36.58
N ASP A 767 -6.58 -20.82 35.29
CA ASP A 767 -5.83 -21.78 34.45
C ASP A 767 -4.41 -21.29 34.07
N GLY A 768 -3.99 -20.11 34.54
CA GLY A 768 -2.70 -19.50 34.24
C GLY A 768 -2.66 -18.68 32.98
N THR A 769 -3.74 -18.67 32.16
CA THR A 769 -3.85 -17.79 31.00
C THR A 769 -3.81 -16.34 31.45
N SER A 770 -3.01 -15.50 30.75
CA SER A 770 -2.89 -14.09 31.11
C SER A 770 -2.97 -13.18 29.89
N THR A 771 -3.48 -11.97 30.12
CA THR A 771 -3.49 -10.86 29.17
C THR A 771 -3.00 -9.60 29.84
N SER A 772 -2.50 -8.64 29.08
CA SER A 772 -2.03 -7.37 29.64
C SER A 772 -2.43 -6.19 28.79
N GLN A 773 -2.64 -5.02 29.45
CA GLN A 773 -2.97 -3.77 28.80
C GLN A 773 -2.27 -2.61 29.50
N ARG A 774 -1.94 -1.55 28.77
CA ARG A 774 -1.31 -0.35 29.32
C ARG A 774 -2.36 0.54 29.97
N LEU A 775 -2.01 1.07 31.16
CA LEU A 775 -2.78 2.05 31.91
C LEU A 775 -1.96 3.33 32.04
N ALA A 776 -2.49 4.43 31.58
CA ALA A 776 -1.91 5.75 31.81
C ALA A 776 -2.42 6.32 33.13
N VAL A 777 -1.50 6.67 34.04
CA VAL A 777 -1.82 7.39 35.29
C VAL A 777 -1.61 8.88 35.02
N ALA A 778 -2.71 9.64 35.09
CA ALA A 778 -2.70 11.09 34.93
C ALA A 778 -2.20 11.79 36.23
N PRO A 779 -1.69 13.03 36.10
CA PRO A 779 -1.26 13.84 37.27
C PRO A 779 -2.34 14.06 38.33
#